data_deb6466189089fc90fcde0b9dbbd8c28
#
_entry.id   deb6466189089fc90fcde0b9dbbd8c28
#
_cell.length_a   1.000
_cell.length_b   1.000
_cell.length_c   1.000
_cell.angle_alpha   90.00
_cell.angle_beta   90.00
_cell.angle_gamma   90.00
#
_symmetry.space_group_name_H-M   'P 1'
#
loop_
_entity.id
_entity.type
_entity.pdbx_description
1 polymer ?
#
loop_
_entity_poly.entity_id
_entity_poly.type
_entity_poly.pdbx_seq_one_letter_code
_entity_poly.pdbx_strand_id
1 'polypeptide(L)'
;MVANADTAHRLDDALTNLIPWHGPVAPRAHLHTDAPTLDLSGTWRFQLVDSPHDAPAGFPDPQFDDTDFVDLAVPSSWHMVDPAGNAPFGRPAYLNTNYPIPVPASDEDIVVPNENPTGCYRHTFEVGKDFTDAERVLLRFEGVDSFARVWFNVVELGWTKGSRLTSEFDVTSQLRPGRNVLAVAVSQWSDGTFLEDQDMWRMSGIFREVTLLARPHGGIDDLFVHASWDGDAKLLIDGPEGATVAIPELELATTCNTEVAIPDAQPWTAETPKLYDATVSTDTETVTIRIGFRSVAIAGDIITVNGEKIVFRGVNRHEWHPRTGRTLDEQTMRADLELMKRHGVNAIRTSHYPPNVRFLDLCDEYGVWVLLECDLETHGFERGGWDGNPTNDDRWYDCLLNRIQRTVERDKNHPAIIGWSMGNESHCGEGIRLMNDWVKNRDPSRFTHYEGDDAHAICDVWTVMYPSMEWVEAVRDRTVMPGAEPAPQTGRELGLPFFMCEFAHAMGNGPGELDAYEERCFDPHFHRDRMHGGFIWEWIDHGIDTGRGYAYGGDFGEVLHDSNFVCDGLVLPDRTPSPGLLEFTATMGAVRIEVDSEQLRDGNGITVINRRDFSDLSDLTFVWQLINDDEYVQTGVLEVGALAAHQIWTGTVPLPDEISDRMVVVVEAKLVRDTIWAPAGHVVARTSALLVPKPGPRLYLPASSQPHRDGTGWSLGPAHFDRRGRLVTWGNANLVAPVLDLFRAPIDNDRASSLARNAIGDAALAAGLDRLVHTTTSVRDEGDELVVVTRSAAAAARNSMTTTWSWRAIQTNDGSEGVHLDLHVDPHGYWPTMLGRIGVTIGLPAEWTTVSWFGLGPTENYPDSQHAAIWGRWNGEVDDLQTPYVMPQENGLRQGVHELTISGSNGGLRITADGSWPAFAARPWTSQALLTAAHTWDLKPDGHTWLTLDAVSAPLGSTSCGPMPIMSHRLYAQPVDLSLTLSLI
;
A
#
# COMPACT_ATOMS: atom_id res chain seq x y z
N MET A 1 6.38 -2.61 54.83
CA MET A 1 6.57 -1.28 54.23
C MET A 1 7.97 -1.10 53.59
N VAL A 2 9.05 -1.66 54.12
CA VAL A 2 10.39 -1.56 53.50
C VAL A 2 10.49 -2.38 52.19
N ALA A 3 9.80 -3.52 52.10
CA ALA A 3 9.78 -4.36 50.90
C ALA A 3 9.09 -3.71 49.69
N ASN A 4 8.08 -2.82 49.91
CA ASN A 4 7.38 -2.15 48.82
C ASN A 4 8.21 -0.99 48.18
N ALA A 5 9.06 -0.32 48.97
CA ALA A 5 9.86 0.78 48.40
C ALA A 5 11.02 0.25 47.51
N ASP A 6 11.63 -0.86 47.89
CA ASP A 6 12.71 -1.48 47.13
C ASP A 6 12.19 -2.10 45.77
N THR A 7 10.96 -2.65 45.80
CA THR A 7 10.31 -3.22 44.60
C THR A 7 9.85 -2.12 43.62
N ALA A 8 9.31 -1.02 44.13
CA ALA A 8 8.93 0.13 43.33
C ALA A 8 10.15 0.78 42.66
N HIS A 9 11.24 1.01 43.40
CA HIS A 9 12.46 1.56 42.83
C HIS A 9 13.08 0.69 41.73
N ARG A 10 13.04 -0.65 41.88
CA ARG A 10 13.50 -1.59 40.86
C ARG A 10 12.63 -1.57 39.61
N LEU A 11 11.33 -1.32 39.75
CA LEU A 11 10.41 -1.24 38.62
C LEU A 11 10.61 0.04 37.82
N ASP A 12 10.70 1.19 38.51
CA ASP A 12 11.01 2.47 37.85
C ASP A 12 12.35 2.43 37.12
N ASP A 13 13.36 1.82 37.73
CA ASP A 13 14.65 1.59 37.12
C ASP A 13 14.54 0.71 35.87
N ALA A 14 13.77 -0.37 35.90
CA ALA A 14 13.58 -1.26 34.74
C ALA A 14 12.89 -0.58 33.57
N LEU A 15 11.99 0.39 33.79
CA LEU A 15 11.28 1.14 32.76
C LEU A 15 12.16 2.16 32.04
N THR A 16 13.27 2.62 32.65
CA THR A 16 14.03 3.79 32.16
C THR A 16 15.56 3.61 32.17
N ASN A 17 16.09 2.38 32.42
CA ASN A 17 17.51 2.12 32.62
C ASN A 17 18.32 1.86 31.35
N LEU A 18 17.69 1.94 30.17
CA LEU A 18 18.30 1.67 28.86
C LEU A 18 18.93 0.27 28.73
N ILE A 19 18.42 -0.68 29.52
CA ILE A 19 18.79 -2.09 29.42
C ILE A 19 17.69 -2.77 28.57
N PRO A 20 18.02 -3.43 27.45
CA PRO A 20 17.02 -3.96 26.53
C PRO A 20 16.19 -5.10 27.11
N TRP A 21 16.79 -5.91 27.99
CA TRP A 21 16.13 -7.04 28.64
C TRP A 21 16.91 -7.49 29.91
N HIS A 22 16.22 -8.25 30.75
CA HIS A 22 16.83 -8.95 31.88
C HIS A 22 16.14 -10.32 32.04
N GLY A 23 16.92 -11.40 31.98
CA GLY A 23 16.43 -12.76 32.17
C GLY A 23 16.22 -13.57 30.89
N PRO A 24 15.89 -13.00 29.70
CA PRO A 24 15.87 -13.78 28.48
C PRO A 24 17.22 -14.41 28.15
N VAL A 25 17.14 -15.56 27.44
CA VAL A 25 18.32 -16.25 26.90
C VAL A 25 18.78 -15.58 25.60
N ALA A 26 19.99 -15.89 25.13
CA ALA A 26 20.52 -15.36 23.87
C ALA A 26 19.58 -15.67 22.69
N PRO A 27 19.44 -14.75 21.71
CA PRO A 27 18.60 -14.95 20.55
C PRO A 27 19.14 -16.07 19.65
N ARG A 28 18.23 -16.79 18.99
CA ARG A 28 18.55 -17.94 18.12
C ARG A 28 17.51 -18.08 17.01
N ALA A 29 17.78 -18.92 16.05
CA ALA A 29 16.86 -19.22 14.96
C ALA A 29 15.51 -19.75 15.47
N HIS A 30 14.44 -19.33 14.82
CA HIS A 30 13.15 -19.98 14.99
C HIS A 30 13.18 -21.31 14.24
N LEU A 31 13.00 -22.43 14.96
CA LEU A 31 13.14 -23.80 14.44
C LEU A 31 11.85 -24.59 14.64
N HIS A 32 11.45 -25.35 13.61
CA HIS A 32 10.38 -26.34 13.69
C HIS A 32 10.95 -27.66 14.19
N THR A 33 10.59 -28.07 15.39
CA THR A 33 11.15 -29.24 16.07
C THR A 33 10.07 -30.28 16.39
N ASP A 34 10.45 -31.55 16.49
CA ASP A 34 9.62 -32.63 17.01
C ASP A 34 9.66 -32.72 18.55
N ALA A 35 10.49 -31.89 19.19
CA ALA A 35 10.49 -31.76 20.65
C ALA A 35 9.13 -31.18 21.15
N PRO A 36 8.67 -31.58 22.33
CA PRO A 36 7.37 -31.13 22.83
C PRO A 36 7.25 -29.61 22.89
N THR A 37 6.18 -29.10 22.29
CA THR A 37 5.79 -27.70 22.35
C THR A 37 4.38 -27.58 22.90
N LEU A 38 4.10 -26.55 23.66
CA LEU A 38 2.76 -26.24 24.17
C LEU A 38 2.40 -24.81 23.80
N ASP A 39 1.36 -24.65 22.96
CA ASP A 39 0.79 -23.35 22.69
C ASP A 39 0.03 -22.86 23.95
N LEU A 40 0.41 -21.70 24.44
CA LEU A 40 -0.22 -21.03 25.57
C LEU A 40 -1.17 -19.91 25.11
N SER A 41 -1.37 -19.75 23.81
CA SER A 41 -2.38 -18.84 23.26
C SER A 41 -3.80 -19.25 23.70
N GLY A 42 -4.76 -18.34 23.59
CA GLY A 42 -6.14 -18.62 23.94
C GLY A 42 -6.69 -17.62 24.94
N THR A 43 -7.54 -18.07 25.88
CA THR A 43 -8.18 -17.18 26.85
C THR A 43 -7.32 -17.04 28.11
N TRP A 44 -6.94 -15.82 28.44
CA TRP A 44 -6.22 -15.47 29.67
C TRP A 44 -7.09 -14.61 30.57
N ARG A 45 -6.80 -14.61 31.88
CA ARG A 45 -7.39 -13.68 32.85
C ARG A 45 -6.64 -12.36 32.72
N PHE A 46 -7.35 -11.24 32.65
CA PHE A 46 -6.82 -9.91 32.37
C PHE A 46 -7.42 -8.82 33.24
N GLN A 47 -6.58 -7.89 33.70
CA GLN A 47 -7.00 -6.65 34.34
C GLN A 47 -6.09 -5.51 33.86
N LEU A 48 -6.70 -4.43 33.34
CA LEU A 48 -5.97 -3.19 33.07
C LEU A 48 -5.93 -2.33 34.32
N VAL A 49 -4.78 -1.76 34.65
CA VAL A 49 -4.57 -0.78 35.72
C VAL A 49 -3.92 0.47 35.17
N ASP A 50 -4.07 1.61 35.87
CA ASP A 50 -3.62 2.93 35.38
C ASP A 50 -2.09 3.10 35.41
N SER A 51 -1.40 2.32 36.24
CA SER A 51 0.04 2.38 36.42
C SER A 51 0.61 0.99 36.75
N PRO A 52 1.86 0.68 36.38
CA PRO A 52 2.52 -0.57 36.79
C PRO A 52 2.63 -0.72 38.31
N HIS A 53 2.56 0.38 39.08
CA HIS A 53 2.54 0.36 40.54
C HIS A 53 1.19 -0.06 41.14
N ASP A 54 0.12 0.00 40.37
CA ASP A 54 -1.22 -0.39 40.76
C ASP A 54 -1.52 -1.88 40.50
N ALA A 55 -0.54 -2.62 39.97
CA ALA A 55 -0.68 -4.05 39.76
C ALA A 55 -1.07 -4.75 41.08
N PRO A 56 -2.12 -5.62 41.07
CA PRO A 56 -2.62 -6.22 42.29
C PRO A 56 -1.55 -6.98 43.07
N ALA A 57 -1.40 -6.66 44.36
CA ALA A 57 -0.38 -7.30 45.18
C ALA A 57 -0.55 -8.81 45.17
N GLY A 58 0.52 -9.54 44.80
CA GLY A 58 0.53 -10.99 44.74
C GLY A 58 -0.17 -11.60 43.50
N PHE A 59 -0.55 -10.81 42.49
CA PHE A 59 -1.18 -11.34 41.26
C PHE A 59 -0.38 -12.46 40.57
N PRO A 60 0.95 -12.61 40.71
CA PRO A 60 1.67 -13.76 40.20
C PRO A 60 1.52 -15.05 41.03
N ASP A 61 0.90 -14.98 42.23
CA ASP A 61 0.75 -16.16 43.10
C ASP A 61 -0.29 -17.14 42.48
N PRO A 62 0.02 -18.44 42.39
CA PRO A 62 -0.92 -19.45 41.94
C PRO A 62 -2.22 -19.52 42.73
N GLN A 63 -2.25 -18.99 43.97
CA GLN A 63 -3.45 -18.95 44.83
C GLN A 63 -4.17 -17.60 44.81
N PHE A 64 -3.69 -16.64 44.01
CA PHE A 64 -4.34 -15.34 43.86
C PHE A 64 -5.79 -15.51 43.38
N ASP A 65 -6.71 -14.79 43.98
CA ASP A 65 -8.11 -14.75 43.54
C ASP A 65 -8.24 -13.75 42.38
N ASP A 66 -8.36 -14.28 41.15
CA ASP A 66 -8.53 -13.53 39.93
C ASP A 66 -9.97 -13.47 39.41
N THR A 67 -10.95 -13.63 40.31
CA THR A 67 -12.38 -13.56 39.96
C THR A 67 -12.79 -12.20 39.41
N ASP A 68 -12.11 -11.13 39.80
CA ASP A 68 -12.34 -9.77 39.33
C ASP A 68 -11.62 -9.48 37.98
N PHE A 69 -10.75 -10.37 37.51
CA PHE A 69 -10.17 -10.28 36.18
C PHE A 69 -11.19 -10.72 35.14
N VAL A 70 -11.10 -10.16 33.93
CA VAL A 70 -11.93 -10.55 32.80
C VAL A 70 -11.19 -11.54 31.89
N ASP A 71 -11.92 -12.17 31.00
CA ASP A 71 -11.32 -13.00 29.95
C ASP A 71 -10.88 -12.13 28.78
N LEU A 72 -9.62 -12.30 28.33
CA LEU A 72 -9.06 -11.65 27.16
C LEU A 72 -8.37 -12.71 26.29
N ALA A 73 -8.55 -12.62 24.98
CA ALA A 73 -7.81 -13.46 24.05
C ALA A 73 -6.34 -13.07 24.00
N VAL A 74 -5.46 -14.05 23.94
CA VAL A 74 -4.02 -13.89 23.64
C VAL A 74 -3.71 -14.83 22.47
N PRO A 75 -3.14 -14.34 21.37
CA PRO A 75 -2.66 -12.98 21.15
C PRO A 75 -3.79 -11.96 20.89
N SER A 76 -3.60 -10.74 21.37
CA SER A 76 -4.42 -9.56 21.02
C SER A 76 -3.79 -8.26 21.51
N SER A 77 -4.21 -7.14 20.91
CA SER A 77 -4.01 -5.80 21.47
C SER A 77 -5.25 -5.40 22.27
N TRP A 78 -5.09 -4.98 23.54
CA TRP A 78 -6.26 -4.66 24.38
C TRP A 78 -7.00 -3.37 23.97
N HIS A 79 -6.38 -2.54 23.12
CA HIS A 79 -6.97 -1.32 22.60
C HIS A 79 -7.97 -1.52 21.46
N MET A 80 -8.04 -2.74 20.88
CA MET A 80 -8.97 -2.98 19.79
C MET A 80 -10.42 -2.89 20.27
N VAL A 81 -11.21 -2.16 19.49
CA VAL A 81 -12.63 -1.95 19.73
C VAL A 81 -13.44 -3.13 19.19
N ASP A 82 -14.61 -3.36 19.81
CA ASP A 82 -15.60 -4.28 19.23
C ASP A 82 -16.25 -3.66 17.98
N PRO A 83 -17.02 -4.44 17.18
CA PRO A 83 -17.68 -3.91 15.97
C PRO A 83 -18.71 -2.81 16.23
N ALA A 84 -19.09 -2.55 17.49
CA ALA A 84 -19.95 -1.42 17.87
C ALA A 84 -19.15 -0.16 18.26
N GLY A 85 -17.81 -0.22 18.19
CA GLY A 85 -16.92 0.88 18.53
C GLY A 85 -16.67 1.06 20.02
N ASN A 86 -16.99 0.04 20.84
CA ASN A 86 -16.68 0.10 22.26
C ASN A 86 -15.23 -0.31 22.49
N ALA A 87 -14.50 0.49 23.25
CA ALA A 87 -13.13 0.23 23.68
C ALA A 87 -13.12 -0.08 25.18
N PRO A 88 -13.25 -1.36 25.60
CA PRO A 88 -13.34 -1.71 27.00
C PRO A 88 -12.04 -1.45 27.77
N PHE A 89 -10.90 -1.42 27.09
CA PHE A 89 -9.56 -1.30 27.69
C PHE A 89 -8.72 -0.24 26.97
N GLY A 90 -8.91 1.02 27.33
CA GLY A 90 -8.21 2.14 26.69
C GLY A 90 -8.79 2.49 25.32
N ARG A 91 -7.99 3.17 24.51
CA ARG A 91 -8.39 3.61 23.17
C ARG A 91 -7.21 3.50 22.23
N PRO A 92 -7.39 3.06 20.98
CA PRO A 92 -6.35 3.16 19.98
C PRO A 92 -6.04 4.64 19.73
N ALA A 93 -4.78 4.95 19.47
CA ALA A 93 -4.33 6.30 19.11
C ALA A 93 -3.39 6.20 17.90
N TYR A 94 -3.56 7.09 16.93
CA TYR A 94 -2.72 7.13 15.76
C TYR A 94 -1.89 8.41 15.72
N LEU A 95 -0.59 8.25 15.65
CA LEU A 95 0.40 9.33 15.51
C LEU A 95 1.50 8.89 14.54
N ASN A 96 1.90 9.80 13.66
CA ASN A 96 3.07 9.64 12.82
C ASN A 96 4.34 10.07 13.59
N THR A 97 4.80 11.31 13.43
CA THR A 97 6.09 11.79 13.94
C THR A 97 6.06 12.32 15.38
N ASN A 98 4.97 12.16 16.10
CA ASN A 98 4.85 12.63 17.47
C ASN A 98 4.91 11.46 18.44
N TYR A 99 5.85 11.48 19.38
CA TYR A 99 5.72 10.59 20.53
C TYR A 99 4.50 10.96 21.37
N PRO A 100 3.77 9.97 21.89
CA PRO A 100 2.68 10.22 22.84
C PRO A 100 3.18 10.65 24.23
N ILE A 101 4.48 10.60 24.45
CA ILE A 101 5.17 10.96 25.69
C ILE A 101 6.27 11.98 25.39
N PRO A 102 6.67 12.82 26.38
CA PRO A 102 7.71 13.82 26.17
C PRO A 102 9.05 13.21 25.74
N VAL A 103 9.64 13.74 24.67
CA VAL A 103 10.95 13.33 24.18
C VAL A 103 12.04 13.97 25.08
N PRO A 104 13.00 13.20 25.64
CA PRO A 104 14.06 13.73 26.45
C PRO A 104 15.12 14.47 25.61
N ALA A 105 15.67 15.56 26.13
CA ALA A 105 16.87 16.19 25.56
C ALA A 105 18.14 15.40 25.91
N SER A 106 19.25 15.68 25.23
CA SER A 106 20.53 14.93 25.38
C SER A 106 21.14 14.90 26.80
N ASP A 107 20.82 15.89 27.60
CA ASP A 107 21.33 16.03 28.99
C ASP A 107 20.27 15.67 30.04
N GLU A 108 19.10 15.18 29.62
CA GLU A 108 18.01 14.80 30.52
C GLU A 108 17.98 13.30 30.80
N ASP A 109 17.43 12.96 31.98
CA ASP A 109 17.14 11.57 32.33
C ASP A 109 15.92 11.08 31.52
N ILE A 110 15.93 9.82 31.13
CA ILE A 110 14.78 9.19 30.50
C ILE A 110 13.65 9.07 31.53
N VAL A 111 12.47 9.61 31.17
CA VAL A 111 11.30 9.61 32.05
C VAL A 111 10.11 9.07 31.27
N VAL A 112 9.38 8.15 31.87
CA VAL A 112 8.07 7.70 31.38
C VAL A 112 6.95 8.28 32.27
N PRO A 113 5.75 8.50 31.74
CA PRO A 113 4.62 9.01 32.52
C PRO A 113 4.28 8.10 33.71
N ASN A 114 3.82 8.70 34.82
CA ASN A 114 3.25 7.92 35.94
C ASN A 114 1.92 7.24 35.55
N GLU A 115 1.12 7.91 34.72
CA GLU A 115 -0.04 7.31 34.04
C GLU A 115 0.52 6.47 32.89
N ASN A 116 0.65 5.19 33.17
CA ASN A 116 1.25 4.21 32.27
C ASN A 116 0.39 2.93 32.30
N PRO A 117 -0.67 2.87 31.46
CA PRO A 117 -1.59 1.74 31.47
C PRO A 117 -0.85 0.41 31.42
N THR A 118 -1.21 -0.47 32.34
CA THR A 118 -0.53 -1.77 32.49
C THR A 118 -1.52 -2.90 32.53
N GLY A 119 -1.41 -3.83 31.57
CA GLY A 119 -2.19 -5.04 31.52
C GLY A 119 -1.58 -6.13 32.42
N CYS A 120 -2.34 -6.56 33.43
CA CYS A 120 -1.99 -7.70 34.28
C CYS A 120 -2.63 -8.96 33.70
N TYR A 121 -1.83 -9.85 33.15
CA TYR A 121 -2.25 -11.10 32.52
C TYR A 121 -1.94 -12.28 33.42
N ARG A 122 -2.84 -13.28 33.46
CA ARG A 122 -2.61 -14.55 34.15
C ARG A 122 -3.11 -15.70 33.27
N HIS A 123 -2.31 -16.76 33.17
CA HIS A 123 -2.67 -17.99 32.49
C HIS A 123 -2.32 -19.20 33.35
N THR A 124 -3.29 -20.11 33.48
CA THR A 124 -3.09 -21.37 34.19
C THR A 124 -3.14 -22.52 33.18
N PHE A 125 -2.14 -23.36 33.21
CA PHE A 125 -2.00 -24.49 32.29
C PHE A 125 -1.34 -25.67 32.96
N GLU A 126 -1.42 -26.86 32.33
CA GLU A 126 -0.84 -28.10 32.85
C GLU A 126 0.27 -28.58 31.91
N VAL A 127 1.33 -29.14 32.49
CA VAL A 127 2.40 -29.80 31.73
C VAL A 127 2.55 -31.25 32.16
N GLY A 128 2.88 -32.08 31.16
CA GLY A 128 3.18 -33.49 31.32
C GLY A 128 4.66 -33.75 31.63
N LYS A 129 5.01 -35.05 31.67
CA LYS A 129 6.38 -35.50 31.88
C LYS A 129 7.33 -35.07 30.77
N ASP A 130 6.84 -34.93 29.56
CA ASP A 130 7.64 -34.54 28.40
C ASP A 130 8.34 -33.19 28.60
N PHE A 131 7.75 -32.30 29.41
CA PHE A 131 8.35 -31.04 29.80
C PHE A 131 9.22 -31.15 31.05
N THR A 132 8.78 -31.92 32.08
CA THR A 132 9.50 -32.01 33.34
C THR A 132 10.76 -32.87 33.28
N ASP A 133 10.85 -33.76 32.28
CA ASP A 133 12.01 -34.62 32.01
C ASP A 133 12.96 -34.00 30.97
N ALA A 134 12.65 -32.83 30.39
CA ALA A 134 13.50 -32.11 29.46
C ALA A 134 14.72 -31.50 30.17
N GLU A 135 15.82 -31.30 29.42
CA GLU A 135 17.04 -30.62 29.94
C GLU A 135 16.77 -29.16 30.29
N ARG A 136 16.05 -28.51 29.36
CA ARG A 136 15.63 -27.11 29.51
C ARG A 136 14.18 -26.95 29.01
N VAL A 137 13.47 -25.98 29.58
CA VAL A 137 12.17 -25.57 29.08
C VAL A 137 12.19 -24.04 28.92
N LEU A 138 11.91 -23.61 27.71
CA LEU A 138 11.90 -22.22 27.34
C LEU A 138 10.46 -21.71 27.17
N LEU A 139 10.17 -20.57 27.79
CA LEU A 139 8.95 -19.81 27.57
C LEU A 139 9.25 -18.73 26.53
N ARG A 140 8.57 -18.78 25.38
CA ARG A 140 8.77 -17.89 24.25
C ARG A 140 7.58 -16.95 24.08
N PHE A 141 7.86 -15.67 23.96
CA PHE A 141 6.95 -14.62 23.48
C PHE A 141 7.41 -14.17 22.10
N GLU A 142 6.55 -14.23 21.09
CA GLU A 142 6.87 -13.76 19.74
C GLU A 142 6.69 -12.25 19.55
N GLY A 143 5.91 -11.59 20.42
CA GLY A 143 5.75 -10.14 20.43
C GLY A 143 4.90 -9.64 21.58
N VAL A 144 5.40 -8.64 22.30
CA VAL A 144 4.71 -7.97 23.42
C VAL A 144 5.01 -6.49 23.41
N ASP A 145 4.01 -5.64 23.31
CA ASP A 145 4.14 -4.18 23.22
C ASP A 145 3.71 -3.52 24.54
N SER A 146 4.59 -2.72 25.23
CA SER A 146 5.98 -2.48 24.86
C SER A 146 6.98 -3.05 25.89
N PHE A 147 6.66 -3.03 27.19
CA PHE A 147 7.50 -3.54 28.28
C PHE A 147 6.79 -4.70 28.97
N ALA A 148 7.36 -5.90 28.96
CA ALA A 148 6.80 -7.07 29.60
C ALA A 148 7.65 -7.54 30.76
N ARG A 149 7.06 -7.59 31.97
CA ARG A 149 7.64 -8.18 33.16
C ARG A 149 6.97 -9.53 33.41
N VAL A 150 7.76 -10.58 33.59
CA VAL A 150 7.29 -11.97 33.50
C VAL A 150 7.56 -12.73 34.81
N TRP A 151 6.55 -13.47 35.31
CA TRP A 151 6.65 -14.39 36.45
C TRP A 151 6.15 -15.78 36.06
N PHE A 152 6.87 -16.80 36.51
CA PHE A 152 6.47 -18.17 36.37
C PHE A 152 6.37 -18.83 37.75
N ASN A 153 5.18 -19.32 38.14
CA ASN A 153 4.93 -19.87 39.47
C ASN A 153 5.40 -18.96 40.61
N VAL A 154 5.08 -17.69 40.59
CA VAL A 154 5.46 -16.61 41.51
C VAL A 154 6.92 -16.13 41.39
N VAL A 155 7.78 -16.85 40.75
CA VAL A 155 9.19 -16.45 40.57
C VAL A 155 9.27 -15.46 39.40
N GLU A 156 9.82 -14.29 39.67
CA GLU A 156 10.10 -13.32 38.61
C GLU A 156 11.25 -13.80 37.74
N LEU A 157 11.00 -13.89 36.43
CA LEU A 157 12.01 -14.29 35.46
C LEU A 157 12.81 -13.10 34.92
N GLY A 158 12.23 -11.90 34.95
CA GLY A 158 12.82 -10.68 34.43
C GLY A 158 11.85 -9.89 33.55
N TRP A 159 12.39 -9.12 32.58
CA TRP A 159 11.63 -8.30 31.66
C TRP A 159 12.25 -8.26 30.26
N THR A 160 11.44 -7.84 29.28
CA THR A 160 11.88 -7.60 27.91
C THR A 160 11.26 -6.32 27.34
N LYS A 161 11.99 -5.68 26.44
CA LYS A 161 11.60 -4.56 25.58
C LYS A 161 11.84 -4.95 24.12
N GLY A 162 11.33 -4.18 23.17
CA GLY A 162 11.39 -4.52 21.75
C GLY A 162 10.15 -5.31 21.35
N SER A 163 9.10 -4.56 20.97
CA SER A 163 7.73 -5.04 20.89
C SER A 163 7.53 -6.17 19.87
N ARG A 164 8.24 -6.13 18.73
CA ARG A 164 8.09 -7.08 17.61
C ARG A 164 9.21 -8.11 17.58
N LEU A 165 9.94 -8.23 18.67
CA LEU A 165 11.11 -9.10 18.79
C LEU A 165 10.83 -10.27 19.72
N THR A 166 11.18 -11.48 19.28
CA THR A 166 11.03 -12.69 20.08
C THR A 166 11.89 -12.65 21.33
N SER A 167 11.35 -13.09 22.46
CA SER A 167 12.04 -13.24 23.75
C SER A 167 11.79 -14.61 24.34
N GLU A 168 12.85 -15.28 24.80
CA GLU A 168 12.76 -16.58 25.45
C GLU A 168 13.32 -16.55 26.87
N PHE A 169 12.57 -17.11 27.83
CA PHE A 169 12.98 -17.22 29.23
C PHE A 169 13.15 -18.70 29.61
N ASP A 170 14.24 -19.02 30.31
CA ASP A 170 14.44 -20.36 30.86
C ASP A 170 13.60 -20.54 32.13
N VAL A 171 12.60 -21.43 32.06
CA VAL A 171 11.67 -21.73 33.16
C VAL A 171 11.90 -23.09 33.79
N THR A 172 12.99 -23.78 33.44
CA THR A 172 13.28 -25.16 33.84
C THR A 172 13.18 -25.37 35.34
N SER A 173 13.81 -24.47 36.12
CA SER A 173 13.87 -24.58 37.60
C SER A 173 12.56 -24.18 38.28
N GLN A 174 11.66 -23.47 37.61
CA GLN A 174 10.36 -23.03 38.11
C GLN A 174 9.23 -23.96 37.76
N LEU A 175 9.46 -24.82 36.73
CA LEU A 175 8.41 -25.72 36.19
C LEU A 175 8.00 -26.76 37.23
N ARG A 176 6.70 -27.04 37.31
CA ARG A 176 6.11 -28.03 38.23
C ARG A 176 5.32 -29.08 37.41
N PRO A 177 5.36 -30.36 37.81
CA PRO A 177 4.43 -31.35 37.25
C PRO A 177 2.98 -30.93 37.46
N GLY A 178 2.15 -31.03 36.44
CA GLY A 178 0.75 -30.62 36.47
C GLY A 178 0.57 -29.11 36.35
N ARG A 179 -0.15 -28.49 37.27
CA ARG A 179 -0.60 -27.07 37.20
C ARG A 179 0.55 -26.07 37.37
N ASN A 180 0.67 -25.15 36.42
CA ASN A 180 1.57 -24.00 36.44
C ASN A 180 0.78 -22.71 36.21
N VAL A 181 1.35 -21.58 36.64
CA VAL A 181 0.80 -20.24 36.43
C VAL A 181 1.85 -19.36 35.82
N LEU A 182 1.52 -18.76 34.69
CA LEU A 182 2.25 -17.69 34.04
C LEU A 182 1.53 -16.36 34.34
N ALA A 183 2.27 -15.38 34.84
CA ALA A 183 1.77 -14.02 35.02
C ALA A 183 2.67 -13.04 34.29
N VAL A 184 2.06 -12.04 33.64
CA VAL A 184 2.78 -11.02 32.87
C VAL A 184 2.15 -9.66 33.16
N ALA A 185 2.98 -8.67 33.47
CA ALA A 185 2.58 -7.27 33.48
C ALA A 185 3.15 -6.58 32.27
N VAL A 186 2.26 -6.06 31.41
CA VAL A 186 2.64 -5.37 30.18
C VAL A 186 2.35 -3.89 30.35
N SER A 187 3.39 -3.06 30.45
CA SER A 187 3.24 -1.61 30.53
C SER A 187 3.36 -0.97 29.14
N GLN A 188 2.50 0.02 28.89
CA GLN A 188 2.40 0.69 27.60
C GLN A 188 3.65 1.50 27.25
N TRP A 189 4.28 2.16 28.25
CA TRP A 189 5.42 3.02 28.04
C TRP A 189 6.67 2.54 28.78
N SER A 190 7.81 2.64 28.11
CA SER A 190 9.15 2.43 28.66
C SER A 190 10.16 3.25 27.85
N ASP A 191 11.45 3.19 28.21
CA ASP A 191 12.50 3.73 27.35
C ASP A 191 12.50 3.10 25.96
N GLY A 192 12.08 1.83 25.84
CA GLY A 192 11.91 1.15 24.54
C GLY A 192 10.95 1.87 23.59
N THR A 193 10.00 2.65 24.11
CA THR A 193 9.05 3.44 23.31
C THR A 193 9.77 4.46 22.42
N PHE A 194 10.93 5.01 22.88
CA PHE A 194 11.71 5.96 22.09
C PHE A 194 12.50 5.33 20.91
N LEU A 195 12.47 4.02 20.78
CA LEU A 195 13.03 3.27 19.65
C LEU A 195 11.95 2.70 18.72
N GLU A 196 10.67 3.00 18.98
CA GLU A 196 9.49 2.39 18.31
C GLU A 196 8.48 3.46 17.90
N ASP A 197 8.95 4.44 17.12
CA ASP A 197 8.13 5.58 16.65
C ASP A 197 7.52 5.37 15.26
N GLN A 198 7.32 4.12 14.87
CA GLN A 198 6.77 3.79 13.55
C GLN A 198 5.43 4.47 13.31
N ASP A 199 5.21 4.92 12.07
CA ASP A 199 3.97 5.52 11.60
C ASP A 199 2.84 4.49 11.54
N MET A 200 2.20 4.25 12.69
CA MET A 200 1.10 3.30 12.83
C MET A 200 0.32 3.53 14.13
N TRP A 201 -0.80 2.81 14.27
CA TRP A 201 -1.57 2.81 15.51
C TRP A 201 -0.74 2.41 16.73
N ARG A 202 -0.82 3.19 17.80
CA ARG A 202 -0.25 2.87 19.11
C ARG A 202 -1.17 1.91 19.82
N MET A 203 -0.71 0.67 20.00
CA MET A 203 -1.46 -0.42 20.62
C MET A 203 -0.53 -1.24 21.49
N SER A 204 -1.05 -1.77 22.59
CA SER A 204 -0.26 -2.58 23.50
C SER A 204 -0.96 -3.90 23.82
N GLY A 205 -0.18 -4.87 24.29
CA GLY A 205 -0.64 -6.20 24.65
C GLY A 205 0.32 -7.31 24.26
N ILE A 206 -0.07 -8.53 24.57
CA ILE A 206 0.59 -9.74 24.04
C ILE A 206 -0.06 -10.04 22.69
N PHE A 207 0.49 -9.51 21.60
CA PHE A 207 -0.16 -9.48 20.29
C PHE A 207 0.32 -10.56 19.32
N ARG A 208 1.32 -11.36 19.70
CA ARG A 208 1.78 -12.57 19.01
C ARG A 208 1.79 -13.76 19.96
N GLU A 209 2.03 -14.93 19.42
CA GLU A 209 1.93 -16.22 20.10
C GLU A 209 2.84 -16.33 21.33
N VAL A 210 2.38 -17.10 22.33
CA VAL A 210 3.14 -17.49 23.50
C VAL A 210 3.26 -19.01 23.53
N THR A 211 4.47 -19.54 23.59
CA THR A 211 4.72 -20.99 23.55
C THR A 211 5.69 -21.45 24.63
N LEU A 212 5.50 -22.69 25.07
CA LEU A 212 6.45 -23.39 25.92
C LEU A 212 7.15 -24.47 25.09
N LEU A 213 8.48 -24.48 25.14
CA LEU A 213 9.33 -25.36 24.33
C LEU A 213 10.17 -26.26 25.24
N ALA A 214 10.01 -27.57 25.16
CA ALA A 214 10.90 -28.52 25.81
C ALA A 214 12.18 -28.65 24.97
N ARG A 215 13.33 -28.61 25.61
CA ARG A 215 14.63 -28.82 24.97
C ARG A 215 15.23 -30.12 25.51
N PRO A 216 15.32 -31.18 24.69
CA PRO A 216 15.84 -32.47 25.13
C PRO A 216 17.36 -32.43 25.38
N HIS A 217 17.84 -33.36 26.18
CA HIS A 217 19.29 -33.56 26.38
C HIS A 217 19.99 -33.87 25.06
N GLY A 218 21.02 -33.06 24.72
CA GLY A 218 21.73 -33.22 23.44
C GLY A 218 20.89 -32.76 22.23
N GLY A 219 19.90 -31.94 22.45
CA GLY A 219 19.07 -31.33 21.40
C GLY A 219 19.78 -30.26 20.57
N ILE A 220 19.00 -29.61 19.72
CA ILE A 220 19.49 -28.60 18.77
C ILE A 220 19.12 -27.20 19.26
N ASP A 221 20.08 -26.45 19.81
CA ASP A 221 19.81 -25.11 20.30
C ASP A 221 19.68 -24.07 19.20
N ASP A 222 20.53 -24.13 18.17
CA ASP A 222 20.54 -23.19 17.06
C ASP A 222 21.06 -23.87 15.80
N LEU A 223 20.62 -23.34 14.64
CA LEU A 223 21.12 -23.72 13.32
C LEU A 223 21.35 -22.47 12.49
N PHE A 224 22.42 -22.46 11.68
CA PHE A 224 22.58 -21.47 10.63
C PHE A 224 22.81 -22.18 9.28
N VAL A 225 21.93 -21.95 8.34
CA VAL A 225 21.93 -22.57 7.01
C VAL A 225 22.67 -21.67 6.03
N HIS A 226 23.80 -22.12 5.51
CA HIS A 226 24.54 -21.49 4.43
C HIS A 226 24.27 -22.29 3.14
N ALA A 227 23.26 -21.82 2.38
CA ALA A 227 22.84 -22.42 1.12
C ALA A 227 23.12 -21.45 -0.03
N SER A 228 24.05 -21.78 -0.91
CA SER A 228 24.47 -20.91 -2.00
C SER A 228 24.30 -21.57 -3.37
N TRP A 229 24.27 -20.75 -4.41
CA TRP A 229 24.17 -21.15 -5.82
C TRP A 229 25.13 -20.32 -6.69
N ASP A 230 25.98 -20.97 -7.47
CA ASP A 230 26.86 -20.34 -8.46
C ASP A 230 26.97 -21.18 -9.77
N GLY A 231 25.86 -21.80 -10.16
CA GLY A 231 25.77 -22.84 -11.20
C GLY A 231 25.66 -24.23 -10.57
N ASP A 232 26.26 -24.43 -9.41
CA ASP A 232 26.11 -25.62 -8.55
C ASP A 232 25.70 -25.16 -7.15
N ALA A 233 24.85 -25.94 -6.47
CA ALA A 233 24.47 -25.68 -5.10
C ALA A 233 25.54 -26.15 -4.11
N LYS A 234 25.72 -25.35 -3.03
CA LYS A 234 26.55 -25.70 -1.87
C LYS A 234 25.74 -25.53 -0.59
N LEU A 235 25.93 -26.42 0.34
CA LEU A 235 25.29 -26.42 1.64
C LEU A 235 26.33 -26.64 2.76
N LEU A 236 26.25 -25.74 3.74
CA LEU A 236 26.84 -25.91 5.07
C LEU A 236 25.78 -25.57 6.10
N ILE A 237 25.57 -26.38 7.11
CA ILE A 237 24.69 -26.06 8.24
C ILE A 237 25.55 -26.04 9.50
N ASP A 238 25.71 -24.85 10.09
CA ASP A 238 26.29 -24.71 11.42
C ASP A 238 25.28 -25.24 12.43
N GLY A 239 25.71 -26.17 13.30
CA GLY A 239 24.85 -26.83 14.29
C GLY A 239 25.63 -27.74 15.22
N PRO A 240 24.93 -28.58 16.01
CA PRO A 240 25.58 -29.50 16.95
C PRO A 240 26.54 -30.46 16.26
N GLU A 241 27.68 -30.68 16.88
CA GLU A 241 28.69 -31.61 16.36
C GLU A 241 28.11 -33.03 16.21
N GLY A 242 28.24 -33.60 15.01
CA GLY A 242 27.75 -34.93 14.69
C GLY A 242 26.25 -35.07 14.42
N ALA A 243 25.47 -33.97 14.52
CA ALA A 243 24.08 -34.01 14.08
C ALA A 243 23.98 -34.32 12.58
N THR A 244 23.07 -35.22 12.21
CA THR A 244 22.89 -35.66 10.83
C THR A 244 21.97 -34.74 10.07
N VAL A 245 22.32 -34.42 8.83
CA VAL A 245 21.52 -33.63 7.89
C VAL A 245 21.05 -34.52 6.76
N ALA A 246 19.75 -34.55 6.49
CA ALA A 246 19.19 -35.30 5.38
C ALA A 246 18.28 -34.45 4.52
N ILE A 247 18.44 -34.54 3.19
CA ILE A 247 17.54 -33.93 2.19
C ILE A 247 17.10 -35.07 1.26
N PRO A 248 15.94 -35.70 1.54
CA PRO A 248 15.54 -36.93 0.81
C PRO A 248 15.36 -36.70 -0.69
N GLU A 249 14.83 -35.55 -1.12
CA GLU A 249 14.63 -35.25 -2.55
C GLU A 249 15.96 -35.21 -3.33
N LEU A 250 17.07 -34.89 -2.67
CA LEU A 250 18.40 -34.80 -3.25
C LEU A 250 19.27 -36.04 -2.95
N GLU A 251 18.66 -37.05 -2.34
CA GLU A 251 19.39 -38.27 -1.85
C GLU A 251 20.64 -37.91 -1.00
N LEU A 252 20.59 -36.73 -0.34
CA LEU A 252 21.72 -36.24 0.45
C LEU A 252 21.62 -36.71 1.91
N ALA A 253 22.73 -37.23 2.41
CA ALA A 253 22.97 -37.45 3.84
C ALA A 253 24.39 -36.98 4.19
N THR A 254 24.47 -36.04 5.16
CA THR A 254 25.72 -35.46 5.64
C THR A 254 25.61 -35.15 7.15
N THR A 255 26.54 -34.39 7.69
CA THR A 255 26.49 -33.92 9.08
C THR A 255 26.60 -32.39 9.13
N CYS A 256 26.12 -31.81 10.20
CA CYS A 256 26.39 -30.39 10.50
C CYS A 256 27.91 -30.11 10.44
N ASN A 257 28.26 -28.87 10.18
CA ASN A 257 29.63 -28.36 10.08
C ASN A 257 30.45 -28.98 8.93
N THR A 258 29.77 -29.62 7.95
CA THR A 258 30.39 -30.21 6.77
C THR A 258 29.84 -29.54 5.51
N GLU A 259 30.70 -28.88 4.75
CA GLU A 259 30.31 -28.30 3.46
C GLU A 259 30.19 -29.41 2.40
N VAL A 260 29.09 -29.38 1.65
CA VAL A 260 28.82 -30.33 0.56
C VAL A 260 28.39 -29.61 -0.71
N ALA A 261 28.84 -30.08 -1.85
CA ALA A 261 28.35 -29.66 -3.17
C ALA A 261 27.20 -30.54 -3.64
N ILE A 262 26.18 -29.95 -4.25
CA ILE A 262 24.95 -30.61 -4.65
C ILE A 262 24.63 -30.24 -6.10
N PRO A 263 25.21 -30.92 -7.09
CA PRO A 263 25.16 -30.52 -8.49
C PRO A 263 23.75 -30.55 -9.12
N ASP A 264 22.84 -31.38 -8.62
CA ASP A 264 21.49 -31.55 -9.19
C ASP A 264 20.41 -30.71 -8.53
N ALA A 265 20.77 -29.85 -7.55
CA ALA A 265 19.81 -28.98 -6.90
C ALA A 265 19.42 -27.81 -7.81
N GLN A 266 18.14 -27.43 -7.76
CA GLN A 266 17.62 -26.24 -8.44
C GLN A 266 17.71 -25.02 -7.52
N PRO A 267 17.99 -23.82 -8.08
CA PRO A 267 18.04 -22.60 -7.28
C PRO A 267 16.64 -22.13 -6.84
N TRP A 268 16.64 -21.38 -5.76
CA TRP A 268 15.48 -20.63 -5.31
C TRP A 268 15.51 -19.22 -5.91
N THR A 269 14.37 -18.75 -6.44
CA THR A 269 14.15 -17.37 -6.86
C THR A 269 12.72 -16.95 -6.49
N ALA A 270 12.41 -15.64 -6.50
CA ALA A 270 11.03 -15.17 -6.30
C ALA A 270 10.06 -15.60 -7.42
N GLU A 271 10.58 -16.03 -8.58
CA GLU A 271 9.77 -16.53 -9.70
C GLU A 271 9.59 -18.03 -9.67
N THR A 272 10.61 -18.75 -9.18
CA THR A 272 10.63 -20.21 -9.04
C THR A 272 11.13 -20.59 -7.64
N PRO A 273 10.26 -20.51 -6.60
CA PRO A 273 10.65 -20.66 -5.21
C PRO A 273 10.86 -22.15 -4.82
N LYS A 274 11.88 -22.76 -5.39
CA LYS A 274 12.20 -24.17 -5.08
C LYS A 274 12.77 -24.31 -3.69
N LEU A 275 12.03 -24.97 -2.82
CA LEU A 275 12.44 -25.34 -1.48
C LEU A 275 12.64 -26.85 -1.38
N TYR A 276 13.61 -27.26 -0.61
CA TYR A 276 13.91 -28.65 -0.27
C TYR A 276 13.67 -28.89 1.21
N ASP A 277 12.81 -29.85 1.53
CA ASP A 277 12.59 -30.26 2.91
C ASP A 277 13.84 -30.99 3.41
N ALA A 278 14.39 -30.51 4.50
CA ALA A 278 15.56 -31.06 5.17
C ALA A 278 15.27 -31.36 6.64
N THR A 279 15.91 -32.38 7.16
CA THR A 279 15.93 -32.68 8.59
C THR A 279 17.34 -32.58 9.14
N VAL A 280 17.46 -31.99 10.32
CA VAL A 280 18.66 -32.00 11.13
C VAL A 280 18.34 -32.80 12.39
N SER A 281 19.03 -33.91 12.63
CA SER A 281 18.70 -34.82 13.73
C SER A 281 19.91 -35.13 14.63
N THR A 282 19.66 -35.13 15.93
CA THR A 282 20.51 -35.71 16.97
C THR A 282 19.90 -37.04 17.43
N ASP A 283 20.41 -37.63 18.48
CA ASP A 283 19.83 -38.83 19.08
C ASP A 283 18.46 -38.57 19.75
N THR A 284 18.14 -37.31 20.00
CA THR A 284 17.00 -36.92 20.86
C THR A 284 16.04 -35.91 20.25
N GLU A 285 16.41 -35.26 19.15
CA GLU A 285 15.61 -34.23 18.50
C GLU A 285 15.79 -34.24 16.99
N THR A 286 14.69 -34.00 16.26
CA THR A 286 14.71 -33.70 14.82
C THR A 286 14.09 -32.34 14.56
N VAL A 287 14.86 -31.46 13.93
CA VAL A 287 14.39 -30.18 13.41
C VAL A 287 14.14 -30.32 11.90
N THR A 288 13.00 -29.84 11.47
CA THR A 288 12.68 -29.71 10.03
C THR A 288 12.94 -28.29 9.58
N ILE A 289 13.66 -28.13 8.47
CA ILE A 289 13.95 -26.86 7.83
C ILE A 289 13.70 -26.94 6.34
N ARG A 290 13.39 -25.83 5.69
CA ARG A 290 13.25 -25.75 4.24
C ARG A 290 14.40 -24.95 3.66
N ILE A 291 15.11 -25.52 2.71
CA ILE A 291 16.34 -24.94 2.14
C ILE A 291 16.07 -24.47 0.73
N GLY A 292 16.34 -23.19 0.48
CA GLY A 292 16.38 -22.60 -0.85
C GLY A 292 17.80 -22.19 -1.21
N PHE A 293 18.37 -22.77 -2.27
CA PHE A 293 19.72 -22.45 -2.71
C PHE A 293 19.75 -21.17 -3.54
N ARG A 294 20.43 -20.15 -3.03
CA ARG A 294 20.60 -18.89 -3.75
C ARG A 294 21.86 -18.17 -3.30
N SER A 295 22.42 -17.32 -4.16
CA SER A 295 23.51 -16.40 -3.84
C SER A 295 23.09 -14.97 -4.12
N VAL A 296 23.21 -14.09 -3.12
CA VAL A 296 23.00 -12.65 -3.26
C VAL A 296 24.36 -11.96 -3.31
N ALA A 297 24.55 -11.06 -4.27
CA ALA A 297 25.81 -10.33 -4.41
C ALA A 297 25.57 -8.93 -4.97
N ILE A 298 26.52 -8.04 -4.72
CA ILE A 298 26.62 -6.74 -5.41
C ILE A 298 27.78 -6.83 -6.39
N ALA A 299 27.44 -6.81 -7.68
CA ALA A 299 28.40 -6.82 -8.79
C ALA A 299 28.58 -5.40 -9.36
N GLY A 300 29.55 -4.68 -8.85
CA GLY A 300 29.70 -3.25 -9.14
C GLY A 300 28.61 -2.44 -8.43
N ASP A 301 27.71 -1.82 -9.19
CA ASP A 301 26.55 -1.08 -8.68
C ASP A 301 25.22 -1.80 -8.98
N ILE A 302 25.24 -3.12 -9.09
CA ILE A 302 24.08 -3.96 -9.39
C ILE A 302 23.91 -5.03 -8.33
N ILE A 303 22.67 -5.14 -7.75
CA ILE A 303 22.27 -6.26 -6.91
C ILE A 303 21.93 -7.43 -7.82
N THR A 304 22.56 -8.58 -7.55
CA THR A 304 22.28 -9.82 -8.28
C THR A 304 21.84 -10.92 -7.34
N VAL A 305 20.96 -11.79 -7.83
CA VAL A 305 20.66 -13.08 -7.22
C VAL A 305 20.97 -14.16 -8.24
N ASN A 306 21.73 -15.16 -7.85
CA ASN A 306 22.19 -16.25 -8.74
C ASN A 306 22.89 -15.74 -10.01
N GLY A 307 23.54 -14.57 -9.92
CA GLY A 307 24.27 -13.93 -11.01
C GLY A 307 23.41 -13.02 -11.91
N GLU A 308 22.08 -13.06 -11.79
CA GLU A 308 21.17 -12.19 -12.57
C GLU A 308 20.74 -10.96 -11.77
N LYS A 309 20.64 -9.81 -12.45
CA LYS A 309 20.09 -8.57 -11.87
C LYS A 309 18.63 -8.79 -11.49
N ILE A 310 18.22 -8.28 -10.33
CA ILE A 310 16.83 -8.27 -9.89
C ILE A 310 16.25 -6.86 -9.86
N VAL A 311 14.93 -6.75 -10.05
CA VAL A 311 14.18 -5.49 -9.97
C VAL A 311 13.05 -5.64 -8.95
N PHE A 312 12.99 -4.74 -7.97
CA PHE A 312 11.96 -4.71 -6.94
C PHE A 312 10.68 -4.04 -7.47
N ARG A 313 9.66 -4.83 -7.70
CA ARG A 313 8.27 -4.39 -7.85
C ARG A 313 7.61 -4.58 -6.51
N GLY A 314 8.04 -3.75 -5.56
CA GLY A 314 7.85 -3.95 -4.15
C GLY A 314 6.77 -3.09 -3.52
N VAL A 315 6.39 -3.52 -2.32
CA VAL A 315 5.53 -2.76 -1.40
C VAL A 315 6.15 -2.75 -0.01
N ASN A 316 5.97 -1.66 0.73
CA ASN A 316 6.14 -1.64 2.16
C ASN A 316 4.94 -2.33 2.81
N ARG A 317 5.13 -3.08 3.88
CA ARG A 317 4.04 -3.81 4.52
C ARG A 317 4.12 -3.75 6.02
N HIS A 318 3.16 -3.07 6.63
CA HIS A 318 2.79 -3.25 8.03
C HIS A 318 1.93 -4.50 8.23
N GLU A 319 1.96 -5.06 9.44
CA GLU A 319 1.02 -6.09 9.87
C GLU A 319 -0.28 -5.42 10.33
N TRP A 320 -1.36 -5.56 9.55
CA TRP A 320 -2.63 -4.92 9.83
C TRP A 320 -3.85 -5.77 9.49
N HIS A 321 -4.82 -5.76 10.38
CA HIS A 321 -6.15 -6.28 10.15
C HIS A 321 -7.20 -5.37 10.85
N PRO A 322 -8.30 -4.98 10.18
CA PRO A 322 -9.20 -3.94 10.68
C PRO A 322 -9.94 -4.29 12.00
N ARG A 323 -9.97 -5.56 12.40
CA ARG A 323 -10.62 -6.02 13.63
C ARG A 323 -9.68 -6.49 14.71
N THR A 324 -8.49 -6.91 14.36
CA THR A 324 -7.51 -7.47 15.32
C THR A 324 -6.24 -6.63 15.43
N GLY A 325 -6.17 -5.51 14.70
CA GLY A 325 -5.00 -4.65 14.69
C GLY A 325 -3.77 -5.37 14.15
N ARG A 326 -2.70 -5.42 14.92
CA ARG A 326 -1.43 -6.05 14.55
C ARG A 326 -1.36 -7.57 14.78
N THR A 327 -2.44 -8.16 15.28
CA THR A 327 -2.55 -9.62 15.46
C THR A 327 -3.11 -10.25 14.19
N LEU A 328 -2.27 -10.99 13.47
CA LEU A 328 -2.65 -11.63 12.21
C LEU A 328 -2.68 -13.15 12.34
N ASP A 329 -3.65 -13.77 11.70
CA ASP A 329 -3.66 -15.22 11.48
C ASP A 329 -3.01 -15.59 10.13
N GLU A 330 -2.69 -16.87 9.96
CA GLU A 330 -2.08 -17.38 8.73
C GLU A 330 -2.98 -17.15 7.50
N GLN A 331 -4.29 -17.21 7.65
CA GLN A 331 -5.22 -16.98 6.55
C GLN A 331 -5.09 -15.56 6.00
N THR A 332 -4.99 -14.58 6.88
CA THR A 332 -4.78 -13.18 6.51
C THR A 332 -3.43 -12.96 5.82
N MET A 333 -2.35 -13.58 6.37
CA MET A 333 -1.02 -13.50 5.76
C MET A 333 -0.97 -14.12 4.36
N ARG A 334 -1.62 -15.28 4.16
CA ARG A 334 -1.75 -15.91 2.85
C ARG A 334 -2.55 -15.05 1.87
N ALA A 335 -3.66 -14.47 2.33
CA ALA A 335 -4.48 -13.58 1.50
C ALA A 335 -3.69 -12.38 1.00
N ASP A 336 -2.85 -11.75 1.85
CA ASP A 336 -1.94 -10.69 1.43
C ASP A 336 -1.00 -11.15 0.32
N LEU A 337 -0.28 -12.25 0.52
CA LEU A 337 0.70 -12.77 -0.44
C LEU A 337 0.05 -13.23 -1.76
N GLU A 338 -1.11 -13.90 -1.70
CA GLU A 338 -1.85 -14.27 -2.90
C GLU A 338 -2.26 -13.05 -3.70
N LEU A 339 -2.78 -12.02 -3.02
CA LEU A 339 -3.19 -10.78 -3.68
C LEU A 339 -1.98 -10.05 -4.26
N MET A 340 -0.88 -9.93 -3.53
CA MET A 340 0.38 -9.37 -4.01
C MET A 340 0.88 -10.07 -5.28
N LYS A 341 0.92 -11.40 -5.28
CA LYS A 341 1.37 -12.19 -6.45
C LYS A 341 0.45 -12.03 -7.65
N ARG A 342 -0.88 -11.98 -7.44
CA ARG A 342 -1.88 -11.74 -8.50
C ARG A 342 -1.69 -10.39 -9.17
N HIS A 343 -1.19 -9.41 -8.43
CA HIS A 343 -0.94 -8.05 -8.91
C HIS A 343 0.54 -7.78 -9.28
N GLY A 344 1.37 -8.82 -9.35
CA GLY A 344 2.74 -8.70 -9.86
C GLY A 344 3.76 -8.16 -8.86
N VAL A 345 3.41 -8.04 -7.58
CA VAL A 345 4.37 -7.71 -6.51
C VAL A 345 5.34 -8.87 -6.33
N ASN A 346 6.64 -8.58 -6.34
CA ASN A 346 7.71 -9.57 -6.17
C ASN A 346 8.60 -9.33 -4.95
N ALA A 347 8.43 -8.20 -4.25
CA ALA A 347 9.28 -7.80 -3.14
C ALA A 347 8.49 -7.13 -2.01
N ILE A 348 8.93 -7.30 -0.77
CA ILE A 348 8.36 -6.68 0.42
C ILE A 348 9.49 -6.09 1.25
N ARG A 349 9.37 -4.81 1.65
CA ARG A 349 10.09 -4.26 2.80
C ARG A 349 9.18 -4.39 4.02
N THR A 350 9.70 -5.04 5.07
CA THR A 350 8.91 -5.26 6.29
C THR A 350 8.94 -4.02 7.15
N SER A 351 8.15 -3.05 6.80
CA SER A 351 8.08 -1.73 7.48
C SER A 351 7.38 -1.83 8.84
N HIS A 352 7.99 -1.41 9.93
CA HIS A 352 9.44 -1.16 10.10
C HIS A 352 9.92 -2.04 11.24
N TYR A 353 9.74 -3.37 11.08
CA TYR A 353 10.04 -4.38 12.12
C TYR A 353 10.00 -5.80 11.55
N PRO A 354 10.59 -6.79 12.24
CA PRO A 354 10.43 -8.20 11.86
C PRO A 354 8.96 -8.65 11.99
N PRO A 355 8.37 -9.23 10.92
CA PRO A 355 6.98 -9.68 10.94
C PRO A 355 6.78 -10.95 11.78
N ASN A 356 5.55 -11.45 11.85
CA ASN A 356 5.28 -12.79 12.37
C ASN A 356 6.16 -13.81 11.63
N VAL A 357 6.76 -14.74 12.36
CA VAL A 357 7.69 -15.76 11.81
C VAL A 357 7.04 -16.56 10.68
N ARG A 358 5.75 -16.89 10.81
CA ARG A 358 5.00 -17.63 9.79
C ARG A 358 4.90 -16.88 8.46
N PHE A 359 4.88 -15.55 8.49
CA PHE A 359 4.86 -14.74 7.27
C PHE A 359 6.13 -14.93 6.43
N LEU A 360 7.29 -15.07 7.07
CA LEU A 360 8.55 -15.32 6.37
C LEU A 360 8.60 -16.72 5.74
N ASP A 361 8.09 -17.75 6.44
CA ASP A 361 7.90 -19.07 5.84
C ASP A 361 7.03 -19.00 4.57
N LEU A 362 5.98 -18.18 4.61
CA LEU A 362 5.12 -17.99 3.45
C LEU A 362 5.82 -17.21 2.33
N CYS A 363 6.65 -16.22 2.64
CA CYS A 363 7.47 -15.54 1.64
C CYS A 363 8.43 -16.51 0.93
N ASP A 364 9.00 -17.46 1.66
CA ASP A 364 9.82 -18.53 1.08
C ASP A 364 9.00 -19.43 0.14
N GLU A 365 7.75 -19.79 0.53
CA GLU A 365 6.84 -20.64 -0.26
C GLU A 365 6.32 -19.96 -1.52
N TYR A 366 5.88 -18.71 -1.40
CA TYR A 366 5.26 -17.96 -2.50
C TYR A 366 6.27 -17.34 -3.46
N GLY A 367 7.52 -17.24 -3.05
CA GLY A 367 8.58 -16.59 -3.81
C GLY A 367 8.43 -15.07 -3.82
N VAL A 368 8.88 -14.44 -2.75
CA VAL A 368 8.89 -12.98 -2.60
C VAL A 368 10.22 -12.55 -2.02
N TRP A 369 10.90 -11.57 -2.65
CA TRP A 369 12.09 -10.97 -2.08
C TRP A 369 11.74 -10.20 -0.81
N VAL A 370 12.50 -10.39 0.25
CA VAL A 370 12.28 -9.68 1.52
C VAL A 370 13.50 -8.83 1.86
N LEU A 371 13.26 -7.52 2.03
CA LEU A 371 14.14 -6.62 2.75
C LEU A 371 13.65 -6.56 4.18
N LEU A 372 14.29 -7.32 5.07
CA LEU A 372 13.83 -7.45 6.45
C LEU A 372 14.42 -6.34 7.31
N GLU A 373 13.53 -5.61 7.99
CA GLU A 373 13.90 -4.43 8.77
C GLU A 373 13.89 -4.69 10.28
N CYS A 374 14.85 -4.10 10.95
CA CYS A 374 14.98 -4.09 12.40
C CYS A 374 13.88 -3.22 13.03
N ASP A 375 13.39 -3.61 14.20
CA ASP A 375 12.42 -2.85 15.00
C ASP A 375 13.10 -1.60 15.61
N LEU A 376 13.31 -0.58 14.77
CA LEU A 376 13.95 0.69 15.14
C LEU A 376 13.40 1.85 14.33
N GLU A 377 12.81 2.81 15.03
CA GLU A 377 12.48 4.13 14.51
C GLU A 377 12.50 5.17 15.61
N THR A 378 13.07 6.35 15.30
CA THR A 378 13.21 7.45 16.27
C THR A 378 12.82 8.81 15.67
N HIS A 379 11.87 8.81 14.71
CA HIS A 379 11.52 9.96 13.86
C HIS A 379 11.14 11.22 14.66
N GLY A 380 10.44 11.08 15.76
CA GLY A 380 10.02 12.23 16.59
C GLY A 380 11.15 13.07 17.17
N PHE A 381 12.40 12.57 17.24
CA PHE A 381 13.56 13.37 17.60
C PHE A 381 13.92 14.44 16.55
N GLU A 382 13.47 14.29 15.29
CA GLU A 382 13.66 15.28 14.24
C GLU A 382 13.12 16.65 14.63
N ARG A 383 11.99 16.70 15.34
CA ARG A 383 11.37 17.94 15.82
C ARG A 383 12.27 18.75 16.75
N GLY A 384 13.16 18.08 17.49
CA GLY A 384 14.22 18.66 18.33
C GLY A 384 15.53 18.89 17.58
N GLY A 385 15.58 18.67 16.26
CA GLY A 385 16.82 18.73 15.47
C GLY A 385 17.76 17.56 15.79
N TRP A 386 17.20 16.41 16.15
CA TRP A 386 17.92 15.18 16.51
C TRP A 386 18.73 15.27 17.82
N ASP A 387 18.45 16.26 18.67
CA ASP A 387 19.09 16.34 20.01
C ASP A 387 18.63 15.17 20.88
N GLY A 388 19.59 14.47 21.51
CA GLY A 388 19.32 13.29 22.32
C GLY A 388 18.91 12.03 21.55
N ASN A 389 19.01 12.03 20.21
CA ASN A 389 18.60 10.90 19.38
C ASN A 389 19.38 9.62 19.74
N PRO A 390 18.68 8.49 20.01
CA PRO A 390 19.28 7.21 20.41
C PRO A 390 20.38 6.69 19.50
N THR A 391 20.31 6.90 18.18
CA THR A 391 21.33 6.39 17.26
C THR A 391 22.67 7.10 17.40
N ASN A 392 22.70 8.26 18.06
CA ASN A 392 23.92 9.09 18.28
C ASN A 392 24.34 9.18 19.73
N ASP A 393 23.66 8.49 20.64
CA ASP A 393 23.91 8.50 22.09
C ASP A 393 24.38 7.12 22.54
N ASP A 394 25.61 7.04 23.08
CA ASP A 394 26.26 5.78 23.47
C ASP A 394 25.52 5.03 24.61
N ARG A 395 24.66 5.70 25.36
CA ARG A 395 23.79 5.07 26.37
C ARG A 395 22.81 4.04 25.75
N TRP A 396 22.45 4.20 24.46
CA TRP A 396 21.49 3.37 23.77
C TRP A 396 22.10 2.24 22.93
N TYR A 397 23.42 2.21 22.73
CA TYR A 397 24.04 1.28 21.77
C TYR A 397 23.76 -0.19 22.08
N ASP A 398 23.68 -0.56 23.37
CA ASP A 398 23.31 -1.94 23.75
C ASP A 398 21.86 -2.28 23.35
N CYS A 399 20.94 -1.29 23.42
CA CYS A 399 19.56 -1.47 22.97
C CYS A 399 19.47 -1.66 21.44
N LEU A 400 20.21 -0.86 20.68
CA LEU A 400 20.26 -0.93 19.22
C LEU A 400 20.86 -2.26 18.77
N LEU A 401 22.00 -2.66 19.33
CA LEU A 401 22.63 -3.95 19.03
C LEU A 401 21.73 -5.13 19.39
N ASN A 402 21.04 -5.09 20.53
CA ASN A 402 20.11 -6.15 20.93
C ASN A 402 18.98 -6.32 19.92
N ARG A 403 18.43 -5.22 19.37
CA ARG A 403 17.34 -5.25 18.39
C ARG A 403 17.78 -5.92 17.09
N ILE A 404 18.90 -5.52 16.52
CA ILE A 404 19.38 -6.10 15.26
C ILE A 404 19.84 -7.56 15.44
N GLN A 405 20.43 -7.90 16.60
CA GLN A 405 20.82 -9.27 16.93
C GLN A 405 19.60 -10.20 16.98
N ARG A 406 18.54 -9.79 17.67
CA ARG A 406 17.28 -10.56 17.76
C ARG A 406 16.64 -10.72 16.39
N THR A 407 16.67 -9.68 15.58
CA THR A 407 16.17 -9.71 14.20
C THR A 407 16.90 -10.75 13.36
N VAL A 408 18.21 -10.62 13.24
CA VAL A 408 19.02 -11.49 12.37
C VAL A 408 19.09 -12.93 12.87
N GLU A 409 19.30 -13.14 14.15
CA GLU A 409 19.44 -14.49 14.71
C GLU A 409 18.13 -15.29 14.56
N ARG A 410 16.96 -14.64 14.72
CA ARG A 410 15.66 -15.29 14.55
C ARG A 410 15.45 -15.77 13.12
N ASP A 411 15.78 -14.93 12.12
CA ASP A 411 15.30 -15.07 10.75
C ASP A 411 16.40 -15.46 9.73
N LYS A 412 17.64 -15.67 10.17
CA LYS A 412 18.82 -15.91 9.31
C LYS A 412 18.69 -17.05 8.30
N ASN A 413 17.74 -17.98 8.51
CA ASN A 413 17.62 -19.19 7.69
C ASN A 413 16.64 -19.06 6.50
N HIS A 414 15.94 -17.93 6.35
CA HIS A 414 14.97 -17.73 5.27
C HIS A 414 15.65 -17.35 3.95
N PRO A 415 15.43 -18.13 2.85
CA PRO A 415 15.99 -17.79 1.54
C PRO A 415 15.34 -16.53 0.93
N ALA A 416 14.10 -16.18 1.29
CA ALA A 416 13.42 -14.98 0.82
C ALA A 416 14.14 -13.70 1.24
N ILE A 417 14.79 -13.67 2.41
CA ILE A 417 15.51 -12.49 2.90
C ILE A 417 16.79 -12.31 2.10
N ILE A 418 16.89 -11.20 1.36
CA ILE A 418 18.04 -10.86 0.53
C ILE A 418 18.84 -9.67 1.05
N GLY A 419 18.28 -8.88 1.96
CA GLY A 419 18.94 -7.77 2.61
C GLY A 419 18.46 -7.57 4.03
N TRP A 420 19.34 -7.03 4.87
CA TRP A 420 19.08 -6.62 6.24
C TRP A 420 19.00 -5.10 6.33
N SER A 421 17.91 -4.57 6.84
CA SER A 421 17.73 -3.13 7.06
C SER A 421 17.89 -2.79 8.54
N MET A 422 18.64 -1.74 8.81
CA MET A 422 19.00 -1.34 10.18
C MET A 422 17.87 -0.67 10.94
N GLY A 423 16.84 -0.17 10.23
CA GLY A 423 15.71 0.54 10.80
C GLY A 423 15.16 1.58 9.82
N ASN A 424 14.27 2.43 10.32
CA ASN A 424 13.62 3.52 9.59
C ASN A 424 13.89 4.87 10.30
N GLU A 425 13.82 5.98 9.60
CA GLU A 425 13.74 7.40 10.00
C GLU A 425 14.33 7.73 11.38
N SER A 426 15.59 7.36 11.59
CA SER A 426 16.28 7.51 12.89
C SER A 426 17.57 8.33 12.81
N HIS A 427 17.73 9.13 11.74
CA HIS A 427 18.99 9.80 11.43
C HIS A 427 20.18 8.81 11.41
N CYS A 428 21.37 9.25 11.04
CA CYS A 428 22.53 8.36 10.91
C CYS A 428 23.57 8.64 11.98
N GLY A 429 23.57 7.81 13.04
CA GLY A 429 24.53 7.88 14.12
C GLY A 429 25.52 6.71 14.17
N GLU A 430 26.45 6.75 15.11
CA GLU A 430 27.42 5.68 15.37
C GLU A 430 26.70 4.36 15.72
N GLY A 431 25.52 4.41 16.35
CA GLY A 431 24.72 3.23 16.66
C GLY A 431 24.34 2.44 15.41
N ILE A 432 23.93 3.12 14.32
CA ILE A 432 23.63 2.49 13.01
C ILE A 432 24.88 1.80 12.45
N ARG A 433 26.05 2.45 12.55
CA ARG A 433 27.31 1.84 12.11
C ARG A 433 27.66 0.58 12.91
N LEU A 434 27.46 0.59 14.21
CA LEU A 434 27.70 -0.58 15.07
C LEU A 434 26.76 -1.74 14.71
N MET A 435 25.49 -1.47 14.45
CA MET A 435 24.51 -2.47 13.98
C MET A 435 24.94 -3.06 12.64
N ASN A 436 25.27 -2.23 11.67
CA ASN A 436 25.73 -2.65 10.34
C ASN A 436 27.01 -3.51 10.41
N ASP A 437 28.01 -3.07 11.17
CA ASP A 437 29.26 -3.81 11.34
C ASP A 437 29.01 -5.19 11.97
N TRP A 438 28.09 -5.28 12.91
CA TRP A 438 27.71 -6.56 13.52
C TRP A 438 27.04 -7.48 12.47
N VAL A 439 26.08 -6.96 11.70
CA VAL A 439 25.38 -7.73 10.65
C VAL A 439 26.36 -8.26 9.61
N LYS A 440 27.26 -7.42 9.10
CA LYS A 440 28.27 -7.82 8.10
C LYS A 440 29.23 -8.89 8.59
N ASN A 441 29.54 -8.87 9.88
CA ASN A 441 30.35 -9.92 10.48
C ASN A 441 29.57 -11.21 10.71
N ARG A 442 28.27 -11.15 11.01
CA ARG A 442 27.43 -12.29 11.34
C ARG A 442 26.89 -12.99 10.08
N ASP A 443 26.42 -12.21 9.11
CA ASP A 443 25.86 -12.70 7.87
C ASP A 443 26.34 -11.89 6.65
N PRO A 444 27.52 -12.20 6.13
CA PRO A 444 28.07 -11.54 4.94
C PRO A 444 27.38 -11.98 3.62
N SER A 445 26.41 -12.89 3.66
CA SER A 445 25.74 -13.43 2.48
C SER A 445 24.60 -12.56 1.94
N ARG A 446 24.24 -11.49 2.66
CA ARG A 446 23.18 -10.55 2.30
C ARG A 446 23.71 -9.12 2.36
N PHE A 447 23.12 -8.22 1.55
CA PHE A 447 23.49 -6.80 1.61
C PHE A 447 22.83 -6.11 2.81
N THR A 448 23.37 -4.95 3.18
CA THR A 448 22.83 -4.11 4.24
C THR A 448 22.22 -2.84 3.69
N HIS A 449 21.17 -2.37 4.35
CA HIS A 449 20.37 -1.21 4.00
C HIS A 449 20.08 -0.34 5.22
N TYR A 450 20.06 0.95 5.03
CA TYR A 450 19.47 1.94 5.91
C TYR A 450 19.19 3.22 5.12
N GLU A 451 17.94 3.72 5.14
CA GLU A 451 17.53 4.86 4.32
C GLU A 451 18.21 6.17 4.75
N GLY A 452 18.43 6.37 6.06
CA GLY A 452 19.06 7.56 6.61
C GLY A 452 20.59 7.58 6.50
N ASP A 453 21.26 6.69 5.76
CA ASP A 453 22.70 6.76 5.47
C ASP A 453 22.99 7.83 4.41
N ASP A 454 22.64 9.10 4.70
CA ASP A 454 22.79 10.25 3.80
C ASP A 454 24.21 10.45 3.29
N ALA A 455 25.21 10.04 4.08
CA ALA A 455 26.62 10.09 3.69
C ALA A 455 27.04 8.89 2.82
N HIS A 456 26.17 7.91 2.63
CA HIS A 456 26.40 6.64 1.91
C HIS A 456 27.70 5.95 2.34
N ALA A 457 27.97 5.99 3.65
CA ALA A 457 29.27 5.59 4.23
C ALA A 457 29.20 4.23 4.92
N ILE A 458 28.00 3.74 5.25
CA ILE A 458 27.77 2.60 6.13
C ILE A 458 27.28 1.40 5.33
N CYS A 459 26.10 1.51 4.71
CA CYS A 459 25.41 0.41 4.06
C CYS A 459 25.92 0.10 2.64
N ASP A 460 25.46 -1.01 2.07
CA ASP A 460 25.90 -1.53 0.76
C ASP A 460 25.10 -0.97 -0.41
N VAL A 461 23.95 -0.33 -0.16
CA VAL A 461 23.04 0.19 -1.16
C VAL A 461 22.73 1.66 -0.89
N TRP A 462 22.31 2.36 -1.94
CA TRP A 462 21.81 3.73 -1.85
C TRP A 462 20.29 3.72 -2.01
N THR A 463 19.58 4.35 -1.09
CA THR A 463 18.13 4.45 -1.13
C THR A 463 17.66 5.85 -0.78
N VAL A 464 16.41 6.13 -1.10
CA VAL A 464 15.76 7.40 -0.81
C VAL A 464 14.25 7.20 -0.72
N MET A 465 13.59 8.08 0.02
CA MET A 465 12.14 8.19 0.08
C MET A 465 11.63 9.28 -0.86
N TYR A 466 10.56 9.00 -1.59
CA TYR A 466 9.75 9.94 -2.38
C TYR A 466 10.54 10.89 -3.29
N PRO A 467 11.50 10.42 -4.09
CA PRO A 467 12.28 11.29 -4.95
C PRO A 467 11.45 11.88 -6.09
N SER A 468 11.80 13.12 -6.53
CA SER A 468 11.23 13.66 -7.76
C SER A 468 11.75 12.93 -8.99
N MET A 469 11.01 13.01 -10.11
CA MET A 469 11.40 12.38 -11.36
C MET A 469 12.76 12.87 -11.86
N GLU A 470 13.02 14.18 -11.72
CA GLU A 470 14.29 14.79 -12.11
C GLU A 470 15.47 14.25 -11.26
N TRP A 471 15.18 13.96 -9.98
CA TRP A 471 16.15 13.39 -9.07
C TRP A 471 16.47 11.93 -9.44
N VAL A 472 15.43 11.12 -9.73
CA VAL A 472 15.57 9.73 -10.20
C VAL A 472 16.39 9.68 -11.50
N GLU A 473 16.10 10.56 -12.46
CA GLU A 473 16.85 10.66 -13.71
C GLU A 473 18.33 11.00 -13.47
N ALA A 474 18.60 11.94 -12.55
CA ALA A 474 19.98 12.31 -12.21
C ALA A 474 20.77 11.14 -11.59
N VAL A 475 20.11 10.33 -10.74
CA VAL A 475 20.73 9.12 -10.16
C VAL A 475 21.01 8.09 -11.25
N ARG A 476 20.04 7.81 -12.11
CA ARG A 476 20.19 6.90 -13.24
C ARG A 476 21.37 7.31 -14.13
N ASP A 477 21.41 8.58 -14.53
CA ASP A 477 22.39 9.13 -15.48
C ASP A 477 23.74 9.47 -14.81
N ARG A 478 23.86 9.21 -13.49
CA ARG A 478 25.06 9.51 -12.69
C ARG A 478 25.46 10.98 -12.74
N THR A 479 24.47 11.86 -12.83
CA THR A 479 24.65 13.31 -12.84
C THR A 479 24.28 13.89 -11.47
N VAL A 480 24.91 15.03 -11.14
CA VAL A 480 24.61 15.75 -9.89
C VAL A 480 23.64 16.87 -10.19
N MET A 481 22.48 16.87 -9.53
CA MET A 481 21.56 18.00 -9.58
C MET A 481 22.09 19.18 -8.76
N PRO A 482 22.25 20.38 -9.31
CA PRO A 482 22.56 21.56 -8.52
C PRO A 482 21.42 21.85 -7.51
N GLY A 483 21.73 21.83 -6.22
CA GLY A 483 20.77 22.12 -5.16
C GLY A 483 19.91 20.93 -4.71
N ALA A 484 20.19 19.70 -5.16
CA ALA A 484 19.62 18.50 -4.57
C ALA A 484 20.25 18.28 -3.17
N GLU A 485 19.40 18.17 -2.16
CA GLU A 485 19.78 17.67 -0.85
C GLU A 485 19.31 16.20 -0.73
N PRO A 486 20.18 15.28 -0.26
CA PRO A 486 21.60 15.50 0.01
C PRO A 486 22.44 15.47 -1.29
N ALA A 487 23.32 16.44 -1.44
CA ALA A 487 24.31 16.41 -2.51
C ALA A 487 25.26 15.22 -2.30
N PRO A 488 25.68 14.50 -3.36
CA PRO A 488 26.66 13.42 -3.24
C PRO A 488 27.92 13.97 -2.54
N GLN A 489 28.19 13.50 -1.33
CA GLN A 489 29.26 14.09 -0.51
C GLN A 489 30.60 13.37 -0.66
N THR A 490 30.58 12.09 -1.07
CA THR A 490 31.77 11.24 -1.06
C THR A 490 32.15 10.68 -2.43
N GLY A 491 31.24 10.68 -3.41
CA GLY A 491 31.39 10.00 -4.71
C GLY A 491 31.28 8.48 -4.61
N ARG A 492 31.15 7.91 -3.41
CA ARG A 492 30.90 6.46 -3.20
C ARG A 492 29.54 6.04 -3.72
N GLU A 493 28.53 6.88 -3.52
CA GLU A 493 27.16 6.71 -4.00
C GLU A 493 27.08 6.44 -5.51
N LEU A 494 28.00 6.98 -6.30
CA LEU A 494 28.06 6.71 -7.75
C LEU A 494 28.44 5.26 -8.09
N GLY A 495 28.92 4.51 -7.11
CA GLY A 495 29.28 3.09 -7.22
C GLY A 495 28.33 2.14 -6.50
N LEU A 496 27.24 2.63 -5.89
CA LEU A 496 26.27 1.81 -5.18
C LEU A 496 25.04 1.48 -6.05
N PRO A 497 24.43 0.30 -5.88
CA PRO A 497 23.12 0.04 -6.44
C PRO A 497 22.07 0.94 -5.78
N PHE A 498 21.01 1.27 -6.54
CA PHE A 498 19.99 2.20 -6.10
C PHE A 498 18.58 1.59 -6.19
N PHE A 499 17.76 1.82 -5.16
CA PHE A 499 16.32 1.62 -5.20
C PHE A 499 15.59 2.64 -4.31
N MET A 500 14.31 2.86 -4.57
CA MET A 500 13.46 3.70 -3.74
C MET A 500 12.89 2.84 -2.61
N CYS A 501 13.31 3.08 -1.35
CA CYS A 501 12.78 2.32 -0.22
C CYS A 501 11.33 2.70 0.09
N GLU A 502 10.92 3.93 -0.26
CA GLU A 502 9.54 4.38 -0.30
C GLU A 502 9.32 5.31 -1.50
N PHE A 503 8.23 5.09 -2.24
CA PHE A 503 7.83 5.98 -3.32
C PHE A 503 6.34 5.87 -3.60
N ALA A 504 5.78 6.81 -4.38
CA ALA A 504 4.40 6.79 -4.85
C ALA A 504 3.39 6.52 -3.72
N HIS A 505 3.38 7.42 -2.72
CA HIS A 505 2.52 7.32 -1.54
C HIS A 505 1.05 7.11 -1.93
N ALA A 506 0.45 5.98 -1.49
CA ALA A 506 -0.83 5.48 -2.00
C ALA A 506 -2.05 5.99 -1.23
N MET A 507 -1.91 7.10 -0.50
CA MET A 507 -2.97 7.63 0.35
C MET A 507 -4.21 8.05 -0.44
N GLY A 508 -5.36 7.48 -0.09
CA GLY A 508 -6.65 7.79 -0.67
C GLY A 508 -6.74 7.48 -2.17
N ASN A 509 -7.24 8.44 -2.97
CA ASN A 509 -7.28 8.31 -4.43
C ASN A 509 -5.90 8.63 -5.03
N GLY A 510 -5.07 7.61 -5.13
CA GLY A 510 -3.69 7.59 -5.59
C GLY A 510 -3.11 6.17 -5.59
N PRO A 511 -1.81 6.03 -5.89
CA PRO A 511 -0.93 7.04 -6.44
C PRO A 511 -1.13 7.28 -7.95
N GLY A 512 -0.81 8.48 -8.43
CA GLY A 512 -0.65 8.77 -9.84
C GLY A 512 0.80 8.63 -10.31
N GLU A 513 1.03 8.79 -11.61
CA GLU A 513 2.36 8.84 -12.26
C GLU A 513 3.20 7.57 -12.12
N LEU A 514 2.58 6.41 -11.89
CA LEU A 514 3.31 5.14 -11.80
C LEU A 514 4.03 4.79 -13.12
N ASP A 515 3.48 5.17 -14.26
CA ASP A 515 4.09 5.03 -15.57
C ASP A 515 5.40 5.83 -15.69
N ALA A 516 5.44 7.03 -15.11
CA ALA A 516 6.64 7.87 -15.11
C ALA A 516 7.78 7.26 -14.28
N TYR A 517 7.48 6.64 -13.14
CA TYR A 517 8.46 5.86 -12.37
C TYR A 517 8.87 4.59 -13.13
N GLU A 518 7.90 3.92 -13.76
CA GLU A 518 8.15 2.71 -14.54
C GLU A 518 9.17 2.93 -15.64
N GLU A 519 8.97 3.94 -16.49
CA GLU A 519 9.87 4.29 -17.58
C GLU A 519 11.30 4.54 -17.11
N ARG A 520 11.49 5.05 -15.89
CA ARG A 520 12.80 5.44 -15.35
C ARG A 520 13.53 4.35 -14.57
N CYS A 521 12.78 3.50 -13.89
CA CYS A 521 13.33 2.54 -12.92
C CYS A 521 13.15 1.08 -13.31
N PHE A 522 12.17 0.77 -14.18
CA PHE A 522 11.76 -0.61 -14.47
C PHE A 522 11.86 -0.97 -15.95
N ASP A 523 12.20 -0.01 -16.84
CA ASP A 523 12.32 -0.24 -18.28
C ASP A 523 13.43 -1.26 -18.57
N PRO A 524 13.16 -2.33 -19.34
CA PRO A 524 14.15 -3.34 -19.71
C PRO A 524 15.32 -2.80 -20.54
N HIS A 525 15.17 -1.63 -21.16
CA HIS A 525 16.29 -0.98 -21.87
C HIS A 525 17.40 -0.53 -20.91
N PHE A 526 17.07 -0.28 -19.64
CA PHE A 526 17.99 0.04 -18.55
C PHE A 526 18.38 -1.17 -17.71
N HIS A 527 18.15 -2.39 -18.18
CA HIS A 527 18.41 -3.64 -17.48
C HIS A 527 19.82 -3.75 -16.87
N ARG A 528 20.83 -3.11 -17.47
CA ARG A 528 22.21 -3.11 -16.96
C ARG A 528 22.55 -1.90 -16.10
N ASP A 529 21.57 -1.08 -15.80
CA ASP A 529 21.68 0.08 -14.96
C ASP A 529 21.63 -0.29 -13.48
N ARG A 530 22.09 0.63 -12.64
CA ARG A 530 22.07 0.57 -11.18
C ARG A 530 20.67 0.62 -10.55
N MET A 531 19.64 0.95 -11.33
CA MET A 531 18.26 1.10 -10.87
C MET A 531 17.64 -0.27 -10.58
N HIS A 532 17.13 -0.44 -9.37
CA HIS A 532 16.52 -1.69 -8.91
C HIS A 532 15.04 -1.55 -8.57
N GLY A 533 14.35 -0.49 -9.05
CA GLY A 533 12.94 -0.25 -8.77
C GLY A 533 12.72 0.29 -7.35
N GLY A 534 11.80 -0.28 -6.60
CA GLY A 534 11.50 0.21 -5.26
C GLY A 534 10.28 -0.43 -4.60
N PHE A 535 9.87 0.18 -3.47
CA PHE A 535 8.77 -0.27 -2.62
C PHE A 535 7.75 0.86 -2.46
N ILE A 536 6.51 0.66 -2.94
CA ILE A 536 5.42 1.63 -2.75
C ILE A 536 5.08 1.71 -1.26
N TRP A 537 4.84 2.87 -0.76
CA TRP A 537 4.22 3.12 0.54
C TRP A 537 2.71 3.29 0.36
N GLU A 538 1.86 2.42 0.91
CA GLU A 538 2.18 1.08 1.42
C GLU A 538 1.13 0.03 0.94
N TRP A 539 1.10 -1.15 1.59
CA TRP A 539 0.23 -2.25 1.13
C TRP A 539 -1.24 -2.06 1.48
N ILE A 540 -1.57 -1.65 2.72
CA ILE A 540 -2.95 -1.69 3.22
C ILE A 540 -3.33 -0.46 4.05
N ASP A 541 -4.53 0.07 3.84
CA ASP A 541 -5.14 1.07 4.73
C ASP A 541 -5.34 0.52 6.14
N HIS A 542 -4.90 1.25 7.17
CA HIS A 542 -5.05 0.83 8.57
C HIS A 542 -6.36 1.30 9.22
N GLY A 543 -7.46 1.35 8.48
CA GLY A 543 -8.78 1.65 9.05
C GLY A 543 -9.24 0.59 10.07
N ILE A 544 -9.84 1.03 11.19
CA ILE A 544 -10.43 0.16 12.22
C ILE A 544 -11.91 -0.03 11.92
N ASP A 545 -12.35 -1.29 11.78
CA ASP A 545 -13.76 -1.65 11.54
C ASP A 545 -14.61 -1.40 12.78
N THR A 546 -15.53 -0.43 12.70
CA THR A 546 -16.48 -0.09 13.75
C THR A 546 -17.88 -0.68 13.52
N GLY A 547 -18.05 -1.57 12.52
CA GLY A 547 -19.32 -2.15 12.14
C GLY A 547 -20.23 -1.25 11.30
N ARG A 548 -19.92 0.06 11.19
CA ARG A 548 -20.61 1.01 10.31
C ARG A 548 -19.71 1.58 9.23
N GLY A 549 -18.44 1.22 9.26
CA GLY A 549 -17.38 1.67 8.38
C GLY A 549 -16.05 1.72 9.11
N TYR A 550 -15.02 2.21 8.44
CA TYR A 550 -13.66 2.28 8.97
C TYR A 550 -13.38 3.63 9.64
N ALA A 551 -12.82 3.56 10.85
CA ALA A 551 -12.37 4.69 11.64
C ALA A 551 -10.85 4.90 11.47
N TYR A 552 -10.40 6.13 11.67
CA TYR A 552 -9.01 6.55 11.60
C TYR A 552 -8.64 7.47 12.79
N GLY A 553 -7.44 8.04 12.79
CA GLY A 553 -6.93 8.86 13.90
C GLY A 553 -7.86 10.04 14.26
N GLY A 554 -8.14 10.22 15.56
CA GLY A 554 -9.07 11.21 16.12
C GLY A 554 -10.48 10.68 16.41
N ASP A 555 -10.87 9.54 15.83
CA ASP A 555 -12.23 9.01 15.98
C ASP A 555 -12.50 8.41 17.36
N PHE A 556 -11.47 8.07 18.11
CA PHE A 556 -11.59 7.49 19.44
C PHE A 556 -11.45 8.51 20.57
N GLY A 557 -11.32 9.80 20.22
CA GLY A 557 -11.26 10.92 21.15
C GLY A 557 -9.88 11.18 21.72
N GLU A 558 -8.86 10.71 21.06
CA GLU A 558 -7.46 11.08 21.30
C GLU A 558 -7.24 12.56 20.92
N VAL A 559 -6.45 13.27 21.74
CA VAL A 559 -6.20 14.72 21.58
C VAL A 559 -5.13 14.98 20.53
N LEU A 560 -4.11 14.11 20.48
CA LEU A 560 -3.05 14.14 19.49
C LEU A 560 -3.32 13.03 18.48
N HIS A 561 -3.42 13.37 17.20
CA HIS A 561 -3.63 12.40 16.13
C HIS A 561 -3.26 13.01 14.77
N ASP A 562 -2.90 12.16 13.81
CA ASP A 562 -2.59 12.56 12.44
C ASP A 562 -3.68 12.15 11.43
N SER A 563 -4.96 12.06 11.92
CA SER A 563 -6.15 11.85 11.10
C SER A 563 -6.09 10.57 10.27
N ASN A 564 -6.47 10.65 8.98
CA ASN A 564 -6.49 9.54 8.03
C ASN A 564 -5.13 9.28 7.36
N PHE A 565 -4.03 9.84 7.86
CA PHE A 565 -2.71 9.64 7.26
C PHE A 565 -2.27 8.16 7.28
N VAL A 566 -2.82 7.35 8.17
CA VAL A 566 -2.68 5.89 8.28
C VAL A 566 -3.49 5.10 7.23
N CYS A 567 -4.25 5.78 6.35
CA CYS A 567 -5.03 5.16 5.27
C CYS A 567 -4.35 5.47 3.93
N ASP A 568 -3.24 4.79 3.67
CA ASP A 568 -2.29 5.05 2.59
C ASP A 568 -1.93 3.76 1.84
N GLY A 569 -2.85 2.79 1.84
CA GLY A 569 -2.68 1.47 1.25
C GLY A 569 -3.10 1.33 -0.21
N LEU A 570 -2.41 0.46 -0.94
CA LEU A 570 -2.82 -0.04 -2.25
C LEU A 570 -4.07 -0.92 -2.18
N VAL A 571 -4.44 -1.40 -1.00
CA VAL A 571 -5.71 -2.07 -0.73
C VAL A 571 -6.45 -1.38 0.40
N LEU A 572 -7.78 -1.38 0.29
CA LEU A 572 -8.66 -0.93 1.36
C LEU A 572 -8.53 -1.82 2.61
N PRO A 573 -9.02 -1.41 3.80
CA PRO A 573 -8.83 -2.17 5.03
C PRO A 573 -9.33 -3.63 4.98
N ASP A 574 -10.31 -3.93 4.12
CA ASP A 574 -10.85 -5.28 3.88
C ASP A 574 -10.10 -6.07 2.79
N ARG A 575 -8.99 -5.54 2.29
CA ARG A 575 -8.18 -6.09 1.20
C ARG A 575 -8.82 -6.01 -0.18
N THR A 576 -9.86 -5.20 -0.36
CA THR A 576 -10.36 -4.86 -1.69
C THR A 576 -9.26 -4.07 -2.43
N PRO A 577 -8.86 -4.48 -3.66
CA PRO A 577 -7.91 -3.72 -4.45
C PRO A 577 -8.38 -2.29 -4.71
N SER A 578 -7.53 -1.31 -4.43
CA SER A 578 -7.77 0.07 -4.84
C SER A 578 -7.52 0.26 -6.34
N PRO A 579 -8.01 1.33 -6.96
CA PRO A 579 -7.61 1.70 -8.32
C PRO A 579 -6.09 1.83 -8.48
N GLY A 580 -5.38 2.28 -7.43
CA GLY A 580 -3.91 2.35 -7.40
C GLY A 580 -3.22 1.00 -7.54
N LEU A 581 -3.74 -0.07 -6.90
CA LEU A 581 -3.20 -1.43 -7.09
C LEU A 581 -3.44 -1.95 -8.51
N LEU A 582 -4.59 -1.65 -9.10
CA LEU A 582 -4.87 -2.04 -10.47
C LEU A 582 -3.92 -1.32 -11.45
N GLU A 583 -3.66 -0.03 -11.22
CA GLU A 583 -2.70 0.76 -12.01
C GLU A 583 -1.27 0.23 -11.84
N PHE A 584 -0.86 -0.14 -10.61
CA PHE A 584 0.42 -0.81 -10.36
C PHE A 584 0.55 -2.09 -11.19
N THR A 585 -0.50 -2.92 -11.23
CA THR A 585 -0.52 -4.16 -12.02
C THR A 585 -0.27 -3.89 -13.50
N ALA A 586 -0.94 -2.88 -14.03
CA ALA A 586 -0.88 -2.54 -15.46
C ALA A 586 0.45 -1.90 -15.87
N THR A 587 1.04 -1.08 -14.97
CA THR A 587 2.29 -0.36 -15.25
C THR A 587 3.53 -1.15 -14.86
N MET A 588 3.57 -1.71 -13.64
CA MET A 588 4.75 -2.33 -13.05
C MET A 588 4.77 -3.86 -13.12
N GLY A 589 3.74 -4.50 -13.67
CA GLY A 589 3.67 -5.95 -13.79
C GLY A 589 4.87 -6.56 -14.52
N ALA A 590 5.18 -7.83 -14.19
CA ALA A 590 6.30 -8.58 -14.75
C ALA A 590 6.13 -8.92 -16.25
N VAL A 591 4.94 -8.70 -16.83
CA VAL A 591 4.66 -8.84 -18.26
C VAL A 591 3.96 -7.58 -18.73
N ARG A 592 4.53 -6.91 -19.74
CA ARG A 592 3.90 -5.77 -20.38
C ARG A 592 3.43 -6.12 -21.77
N ILE A 593 2.23 -5.66 -22.09
CA ILE A 593 1.65 -5.78 -23.43
C ILE A 593 1.34 -4.38 -23.93
N GLU A 594 1.83 -4.04 -25.11
CA GLU A 594 1.56 -2.77 -25.76
C GLU A 594 0.84 -3.00 -27.08
N VAL A 595 -0.12 -2.14 -27.41
CA VAL A 595 -0.86 -2.19 -28.67
C VAL A 595 -0.82 -0.82 -29.31
N ASP A 596 -0.16 -0.73 -30.47
CA ASP A 596 -0.15 0.44 -31.33
C ASP A 596 -1.15 0.24 -32.47
N SER A 597 -2.26 0.97 -32.39
CA SER A 597 -3.36 0.86 -33.35
C SER A 597 -3.00 1.35 -34.77
N GLU A 598 -2.01 2.21 -34.94
CA GLU A 598 -1.52 2.67 -36.24
C GLU A 598 -0.68 1.57 -36.89
N GLN A 599 0.27 0.99 -36.14
CA GLN A 599 1.13 -0.08 -36.63
C GLN A 599 0.40 -1.41 -36.86
N LEU A 600 -0.72 -1.67 -36.15
CA LEU A 600 -1.55 -2.85 -36.40
C LEU A 600 -2.03 -2.95 -37.85
N ARG A 601 -2.33 -1.80 -38.48
CA ARG A 601 -2.75 -1.72 -39.88
C ARG A 601 -1.63 -2.07 -40.86
N ASP A 602 -0.38 -1.84 -40.44
CA ASP A 602 0.81 -2.14 -41.24
C ASP A 602 1.34 -3.57 -41.02
N GLY A 603 0.58 -4.39 -40.26
CA GLY A 603 0.89 -5.80 -40.01
C GLY A 603 1.87 -6.03 -38.85
N ASN A 604 2.06 -5.04 -38.00
CA ASN A 604 2.79 -5.10 -36.73
C ASN A 604 2.05 -4.19 -35.73
N GLY A 605 2.31 -4.25 -34.48
CA GLY A 605 1.67 -3.30 -33.53
C GLY A 605 1.27 -3.91 -32.22
N ILE A 606 1.58 -5.19 -31.97
CA ILE A 606 1.53 -5.78 -30.65
C ILE A 606 2.95 -6.07 -30.19
N THR A 607 3.29 -5.57 -29.01
CA THR A 607 4.56 -5.83 -28.36
C THR A 607 4.30 -6.54 -27.03
N VAL A 608 4.99 -7.65 -26.78
CA VAL A 608 5.01 -8.34 -25.49
C VAL A 608 6.42 -8.26 -24.95
N ILE A 609 6.55 -7.75 -23.74
CA ILE A 609 7.83 -7.57 -23.05
C ILE A 609 7.84 -8.48 -21.82
N ASN A 610 8.80 -9.41 -21.77
CA ASN A 610 9.06 -10.20 -20.57
C ASN A 610 9.97 -9.39 -19.64
N ARG A 611 9.44 -8.92 -18.53
CA ARG A 611 10.16 -8.16 -17.49
C ARG A 611 10.55 -9.02 -16.29
N ARG A 612 10.39 -10.34 -16.39
CA ARG A 612 10.90 -11.29 -15.40
C ARG A 612 12.42 -11.29 -15.41
N ASP A 613 13.01 -11.61 -14.25
CA ASP A 613 14.44 -11.60 -14.10
C ASP A 613 15.05 -13.00 -14.40
N PHE A 614 14.27 -14.08 -14.29
CA PHE A 614 14.75 -15.46 -14.42
C PHE A 614 13.94 -16.30 -15.43
N SER A 615 12.62 -16.17 -15.43
CA SER A 615 11.73 -17.11 -16.11
C SER A 615 11.32 -16.64 -17.48
N ASP A 616 11.09 -17.58 -18.42
CA ASP A 616 10.42 -17.31 -19.67
C ASP A 616 8.89 -17.20 -19.50
N LEU A 617 8.16 -16.95 -20.60
CA LEU A 617 6.70 -16.80 -20.60
C LEU A 617 5.95 -18.10 -21.02
N SER A 618 6.55 -19.27 -20.93
CA SER A 618 5.92 -20.55 -21.31
C SER A 618 4.75 -20.96 -20.40
N ASP A 619 4.64 -20.36 -19.23
CA ASP A 619 3.53 -20.52 -18.29
C ASP A 619 2.31 -19.66 -18.63
N LEU A 620 2.39 -18.82 -19.69
CA LEU A 620 1.33 -17.93 -20.12
C LEU A 620 0.80 -18.25 -21.52
N THR A 621 -0.47 -17.98 -21.73
CA THR A 621 -1.10 -17.89 -23.05
C THR A 621 -1.58 -16.47 -23.31
N PHE A 622 -1.37 -16.00 -24.54
CA PHE A 622 -1.74 -14.64 -24.94
C PHE A 622 -2.96 -14.68 -25.83
N VAL A 623 -4.10 -14.25 -25.29
CA VAL A 623 -5.39 -14.26 -26.00
C VAL A 623 -5.68 -12.84 -26.46
N TRP A 624 -6.06 -12.69 -27.74
CA TRP A 624 -6.54 -11.42 -28.25
C TRP A 624 -8.01 -11.52 -28.64
N GLN A 625 -8.71 -10.40 -28.54
CA GLN A 625 -10.11 -10.25 -28.89
C GLN A 625 -10.29 -8.95 -29.67
N LEU A 626 -11.05 -9.01 -30.72
CA LEU A 626 -11.53 -7.86 -31.47
C LEU A 626 -13.01 -7.68 -31.14
N ILE A 627 -13.36 -6.53 -30.59
CA ILE A 627 -14.69 -6.21 -30.09
C ILE A 627 -15.19 -4.96 -30.79
N ASN A 628 -16.41 -4.98 -31.31
CA ASN A 628 -17.05 -3.81 -31.88
C ASN A 628 -18.22 -3.41 -30.97
N ASP A 629 -18.04 -2.32 -30.22
CA ASP A 629 -18.94 -1.90 -29.15
C ASP A 629 -19.06 -2.97 -28.04
N ASP A 630 -20.07 -3.83 -28.05
CA ASP A 630 -20.28 -4.97 -27.14
C ASP A 630 -20.26 -6.34 -27.85
N GLU A 631 -20.09 -6.37 -29.18
CA GLU A 631 -20.08 -7.59 -29.96
C GLU A 631 -18.68 -8.13 -30.24
N TYR A 632 -18.45 -9.39 -29.92
CA TYR A 632 -17.20 -10.08 -30.26
C TYR A 632 -17.16 -10.34 -31.77
N VAL A 633 -16.19 -9.72 -32.46
CA VAL A 633 -15.99 -9.90 -33.91
C VAL A 633 -15.09 -11.09 -34.20
N GLN A 634 -13.94 -11.17 -33.45
CA GLN A 634 -12.94 -12.20 -33.64
C GLN A 634 -12.10 -12.40 -32.39
N THR A 635 -11.57 -13.60 -32.20
CA THR A 635 -10.63 -13.92 -31.13
C THR A 635 -9.57 -14.90 -31.62
N GLY A 636 -8.42 -14.92 -30.95
CA GLY A 636 -7.33 -15.86 -31.27
C GLY A 636 -6.24 -15.85 -30.21
N VAL A 637 -5.17 -16.56 -30.50
CA VAL A 637 -4.01 -16.68 -29.64
C VAL A 637 -2.80 -16.09 -30.36
N LEU A 638 -1.95 -15.36 -29.66
CA LEU A 638 -0.65 -14.92 -30.15
C LEU A 638 0.40 -16.00 -29.84
N GLU A 639 1.20 -16.35 -30.83
CA GLU A 639 2.26 -17.35 -30.70
C GLU A 639 3.53 -16.70 -30.11
N VAL A 640 3.46 -16.28 -28.83
CA VAL A 640 4.59 -15.67 -28.12
C VAL A 640 5.61 -16.75 -27.72
N GLY A 641 5.12 -17.90 -27.25
CA GLY A 641 5.97 -19.04 -26.85
C GLY A 641 6.79 -18.78 -25.58
N ALA A 642 7.94 -19.46 -25.48
CA ALA A 642 8.87 -19.35 -24.35
C ALA A 642 9.79 -18.12 -24.53
N LEU A 643 9.22 -16.93 -24.49
CA LEU A 643 9.96 -15.67 -24.55
C LEU A 643 10.84 -15.55 -23.30
N ALA A 644 12.16 -15.58 -23.45
CA ALA A 644 13.09 -15.54 -22.33
C ALA A 644 13.00 -14.21 -21.54
N ALA A 645 13.53 -14.24 -20.32
CA ALA A 645 13.64 -13.03 -19.47
C ALA A 645 14.26 -11.87 -20.24
N HIS A 646 13.72 -10.68 -20.06
CA HIS A 646 14.17 -9.41 -20.69
C HIS A 646 14.09 -9.38 -22.22
N GLN A 647 13.40 -10.32 -22.85
CA GLN A 647 13.23 -10.34 -24.31
C GLN A 647 11.88 -9.71 -24.71
N ILE A 648 11.84 -9.24 -25.96
CA ILE A 648 10.69 -8.60 -26.57
C ILE A 648 10.22 -9.45 -27.75
N TRP A 649 8.90 -9.70 -27.80
CA TRP A 649 8.22 -10.28 -28.96
C TRP A 649 7.36 -9.22 -29.63
N THR A 650 7.28 -9.24 -30.94
CA THR A 650 6.40 -8.34 -31.71
C THR A 650 5.55 -9.14 -32.70
N GLY A 651 4.33 -8.69 -32.93
CA GLY A 651 3.40 -9.35 -33.83
C GLY A 651 2.17 -8.52 -34.14
N THR A 652 1.17 -9.17 -34.73
CA THR A 652 -0.06 -8.52 -35.12
C THR A 652 -1.26 -9.46 -34.99
N VAL A 653 -2.46 -8.92 -35.15
CA VAL A 653 -3.72 -9.66 -35.24
C VAL A 653 -4.39 -9.36 -36.57
N PRO A 654 -5.15 -10.29 -37.14
CA PRO A 654 -5.90 -10.02 -38.35
C PRO A 654 -7.00 -8.96 -38.09
N LEU A 655 -7.04 -7.93 -38.93
CA LEU A 655 -8.04 -6.89 -38.87
C LEU A 655 -9.06 -7.09 -40.00
N PRO A 656 -10.35 -6.74 -39.79
CA PRO A 656 -11.36 -6.75 -40.87
C PRO A 656 -11.14 -5.60 -41.86
N ASP A 657 -11.67 -5.72 -43.06
CA ASP A 657 -11.57 -4.70 -44.11
C ASP A 657 -12.24 -3.36 -43.68
N GLU A 658 -13.33 -3.47 -42.91
CA GLU A 658 -14.06 -2.31 -42.39
C GLU A 658 -13.85 -2.21 -40.89
N ILE A 659 -13.35 -1.07 -40.45
CA ILE A 659 -13.06 -0.76 -39.04
C ILE A 659 -14.00 0.36 -38.58
N SER A 660 -14.87 0.07 -37.59
CA SER A 660 -15.75 1.08 -36.99
C SER A 660 -15.00 1.96 -35.98
N ASP A 661 -15.58 3.09 -35.64
CA ASP A 661 -15.05 4.02 -34.59
C ASP A 661 -15.20 3.48 -33.17
N ARG A 662 -15.80 2.28 -32.99
CA ARG A 662 -15.97 1.58 -31.71
C ARG A 662 -15.26 0.23 -31.68
N MET A 663 -14.38 -0.01 -32.63
CA MET A 663 -13.67 -1.28 -32.69
C MET A 663 -12.40 -1.23 -31.83
N VAL A 664 -12.34 -2.16 -30.90
CA VAL A 664 -11.27 -2.29 -29.88
C VAL A 664 -10.56 -3.62 -30.04
N VAL A 665 -9.25 -3.61 -29.98
CA VAL A 665 -8.47 -4.82 -29.74
C VAL A 665 -8.11 -4.90 -28.26
N VAL A 666 -8.34 -6.06 -27.64
CA VAL A 666 -7.95 -6.38 -26.27
C VAL A 666 -6.98 -7.54 -26.32
N VAL A 667 -5.88 -7.46 -25.57
CA VAL A 667 -4.90 -8.55 -25.44
C VAL A 667 -4.70 -8.85 -23.95
N GLU A 668 -4.78 -10.15 -23.63
CA GLU A 668 -4.66 -10.66 -22.26
C GLU A 668 -3.59 -11.76 -22.19
N ALA A 669 -2.72 -11.69 -21.20
CA ALA A 669 -1.83 -12.78 -20.80
C ALA A 669 -2.46 -13.56 -19.64
N LYS A 670 -2.62 -14.87 -19.79
CA LYS A 670 -3.32 -15.74 -18.83
C LYS A 670 -2.45 -16.92 -18.42
N LEU A 671 -2.51 -17.28 -17.13
CA LEU A 671 -1.88 -18.49 -16.63
C LEU A 671 -2.44 -19.74 -17.34
N VAL A 672 -1.56 -20.65 -17.81
CA VAL A 672 -1.98 -21.91 -18.46
C VAL A 672 -2.26 -23.02 -17.45
N ARG A 673 -1.83 -22.88 -16.20
CA ARG A 673 -1.99 -23.85 -15.11
C ARG A 673 -2.22 -23.16 -13.77
N ASP A 674 -2.74 -23.92 -12.80
CA ASP A 674 -2.86 -23.45 -11.43
C ASP A 674 -1.49 -23.18 -10.81
N THR A 675 -1.41 -22.13 -10.02
CA THR A 675 -0.30 -21.80 -9.12
C THR A 675 -0.79 -21.82 -7.67
N ILE A 676 0.09 -21.68 -6.69
CA ILE A 676 -0.32 -21.58 -5.28
C ILE A 676 -1.08 -20.27 -4.97
N TRP A 677 -1.00 -19.27 -5.85
CA TRP A 677 -1.57 -17.95 -5.64
C TRP A 677 -2.73 -17.59 -6.58
N ALA A 678 -2.92 -18.34 -7.69
CA ALA A 678 -4.04 -18.12 -8.62
C ALA A 678 -4.35 -19.37 -9.45
N PRO A 679 -5.62 -19.56 -9.86
CA PRO A 679 -6.01 -20.64 -10.77
C PRO A 679 -5.58 -20.36 -12.21
N ALA A 680 -5.56 -21.43 -13.03
CA ALA A 680 -5.42 -21.33 -14.48
C ALA A 680 -6.48 -20.37 -15.06
N GLY A 681 -6.07 -19.58 -16.06
CA GLY A 681 -6.92 -18.54 -16.66
C GLY A 681 -6.89 -17.19 -15.94
N HIS A 682 -6.20 -17.07 -14.79
CA HIS A 682 -5.97 -15.77 -14.17
C HIS A 682 -5.21 -14.84 -15.11
N VAL A 683 -5.69 -13.60 -15.27
CA VAL A 683 -5.10 -12.57 -16.14
C VAL A 683 -3.99 -11.87 -15.39
N VAL A 684 -2.75 -12.02 -15.83
CA VAL A 684 -1.57 -11.39 -15.24
C VAL A 684 -1.19 -10.06 -15.89
N ALA A 685 -1.62 -9.85 -17.14
CA ALA A 685 -1.48 -8.58 -17.84
C ALA A 685 -2.60 -8.42 -18.86
N ARG A 686 -3.06 -7.19 -19.04
CA ARG A 686 -4.12 -6.85 -19.99
C ARG A 686 -3.86 -5.45 -20.56
N THR A 687 -4.16 -5.28 -21.84
CA THR A 687 -4.20 -3.95 -22.48
C THR A 687 -5.25 -3.90 -23.57
N SER A 688 -5.58 -2.71 -24.01
CA SER A 688 -6.49 -2.50 -25.12
C SER A 688 -6.11 -1.27 -25.94
N ALA A 689 -6.50 -1.28 -27.21
CA ALA A 689 -6.41 -0.09 -28.06
C ALA A 689 -7.66 0.07 -28.91
N LEU A 690 -8.11 1.31 -29.03
CA LEU A 690 -9.15 1.71 -29.97
C LEU A 690 -8.53 1.80 -31.37
N LEU A 691 -9.10 1.09 -32.35
CA LEU A 691 -8.51 1.03 -33.68
C LEU A 691 -8.66 2.34 -34.48
N VAL A 692 -9.66 3.16 -34.12
CA VAL A 692 -9.86 4.51 -34.70
C VAL A 692 -9.79 5.53 -33.58
N PRO A 693 -8.58 5.98 -33.17
CA PRO A 693 -8.40 6.82 -31.99
C PRO A 693 -8.95 8.24 -32.11
N LYS A 694 -9.25 8.70 -33.33
CA LYS A 694 -9.84 10.04 -33.58
C LYS A 694 -10.87 9.93 -34.69
N PRO A 695 -12.14 9.62 -34.39
CA PRO A 695 -13.20 9.70 -35.36
C PRO A 695 -13.33 11.14 -35.88
N GLY A 696 -13.61 11.27 -37.14
CA GLY A 696 -13.89 12.59 -37.72
C GLY A 696 -15.17 13.21 -37.13
N PRO A 697 -15.35 14.53 -37.28
CA PRO A 697 -16.53 15.22 -36.75
C PRO A 697 -17.81 14.57 -37.35
N ARG A 698 -18.80 14.32 -36.48
CA ARG A 698 -20.09 13.75 -36.91
C ARG A 698 -20.90 14.81 -37.63
N LEU A 699 -21.48 14.44 -38.77
CA LEU A 699 -22.40 15.29 -39.50
C LEU A 699 -23.81 15.00 -39.03
N TYR A 700 -24.43 15.92 -38.37
CA TYR A 700 -25.83 15.86 -37.99
C TYR A 700 -26.71 16.59 -39.01
N LEU A 701 -27.89 16.06 -39.24
CA LEU A 701 -28.88 16.78 -40.01
C LEU A 701 -29.52 17.86 -39.10
N PRO A 702 -29.63 19.10 -39.56
CA PRO A 702 -30.34 20.13 -38.79
C PRO A 702 -31.80 19.68 -38.61
N ALA A 703 -32.28 19.81 -37.35
CA ALA A 703 -33.71 19.62 -37.08
C ALA A 703 -34.54 20.82 -37.59
N SER A 704 -35.84 20.63 -37.72
CA SER A 704 -36.75 21.72 -38.06
C SER A 704 -37.00 22.70 -36.90
N SER A 705 -36.62 22.31 -35.68
CA SER A 705 -36.82 23.12 -34.45
C SER A 705 -35.81 24.25 -34.41
N GLN A 706 -36.30 25.48 -34.29
CA GLN A 706 -35.49 26.68 -34.03
C GLN A 706 -35.68 27.14 -32.58
N PRO A 707 -34.77 27.95 -32.00
CA PRO A 707 -34.97 28.55 -30.70
C PRO A 707 -36.32 29.31 -30.67
N HIS A 708 -37.21 28.95 -29.77
CA HIS A 708 -38.50 29.59 -29.61
C HIS A 708 -38.61 30.18 -28.22
N ARG A 709 -38.87 31.47 -28.16
CA ARG A 709 -39.07 32.24 -26.91
C ARG A 709 -40.53 32.28 -26.50
N ASP A 710 -40.83 31.85 -25.30
CA ASP A 710 -42.16 31.99 -24.68
C ASP A 710 -42.13 32.85 -23.41
N GLY A 711 -43.27 32.89 -22.69
CA GLY A 711 -43.35 33.67 -21.43
C GLY A 711 -42.52 33.13 -20.29
N THR A 712 -42.05 31.89 -20.38
CA THR A 712 -41.28 31.17 -19.36
C THR A 712 -39.77 31.15 -19.65
N GLY A 713 -39.37 31.18 -20.92
CA GLY A 713 -37.96 31.09 -21.33
C GLY A 713 -37.78 30.80 -22.79
N TRP A 714 -36.99 29.76 -23.13
CA TRP A 714 -36.70 29.31 -24.49
C TRP A 714 -36.90 27.80 -24.60
N SER A 715 -37.35 27.35 -25.75
CA SER A 715 -37.48 25.94 -26.10
C SER A 715 -36.66 25.63 -27.35
N LEU A 716 -35.97 24.47 -27.40
CA LEU A 716 -35.16 24.01 -28.51
C LEU A 716 -35.18 22.47 -28.54
N GLY A 717 -35.94 21.85 -29.45
CA GLY A 717 -36.13 20.41 -29.41
C GLY A 717 -36.63 19.92 -28.04
N PRO A 718 -36.02 18.90 -27.43
CA PRO A 718 -36.42 18.39 -26.12
C PRO A 718 -35.96 19.30 -24.93
N ALA A 719 -35.15 20.33 -25.19
CA ALA A 719 -34.57 21.21 -24.18
C ALA A 719 -35.46 22.42 -23.91
N HIS A 720 -35.66 22.73 -22.61
CA HIS A 720 -36.29 23.97 -22.20
C HIS A 720 -35.32 24.78 -21.29
N PHE A 721 -35.15 26.05 -21.63
CA PHE A 721 -34.23 26.97 -20.94
C PHE A 721 -35.05 28.08 -20.26
N ASP A 722 -34.65 28.50 -19.10
CA ASP A 722 -35.24 29.64 -18.41
C ASP A 722 -34.92 30.96 -19.12
N ARG A 723 -35.47 32.10 -18.61
CA ARG A 723 -35.24 33.42 -19.18
C ARG A 723 -33.78 33.88 -19.21
N ARG A 724 -32.91 33.21 -18.45
CA ARG A 724 -31.46 33.42 -18.40
C ARG A 724 -30.70 32.47 -19.31
N GLY A 725 -31.38 31.63 -20.10
CA GLY A 725 -30.79 30.66 -20.99
C GLY A 725 -30.19 29.43 -20.30
N ARG A 726 -30.59 29.15 -19.04
CA ARG A 726 -30.12 27.97 -18.32
C ARG A 726 -31.04 26.80 -18.66
N LEU A 727 -30.47 25.66 -19.07
CA LEU A 727 -31.20 24.43 -19.32
C LEU A 727 -31.83 23.91 -18.01
N VAL A 728 -33.15 23.90 -17.90
CA VAL A 728 -33.89 23.55 -16.67
C VAL A 728 -34.79 22.34 -16.82
N THR A 729 -35.07 21.92 -18.08
CA THR A 729 -35.86 20.71 -18.33
C THR A 729 -35.33 19.98 -19.54
N TRP A 730 -35.27 18.65 -19.48
CA TRP A 730 -34.93 17.74 -20.57
C TRP A 730 -36.07 16.76 -20.78
N GLY A 731 -36.75 16.88 -21.93
CA GLY A 731 -38.03 16.18 -22.14
C GLY A 731 -39.01 16.56 -21.02
N ASN A 732 -39.42 15.57 -20.23
CA ASN A 732 -40.29 15.79 -19.06
C ASN A 732 -39.54 15.88 -17.70
N ALA A 733 -38.21 15.73 -17.72
CA ALA A 733 -37.40 15.71 -16.50
C ALA A 733 -36.93 17.10 -16.11
N ASN A 734 -37.07 17.46 -14.82
CA ASN A 734 -36.50 18.69 -14.27
C ASN A 734 -35.02 18.46 -13.97
N LEU A 735 -34.19 19.46 -14.26
CA LEU A 735 -32.74 19.42 -14.07
C LEU A 735 -32.31 20.54 -13.11
N VAL A 736 -31.25 20.29 -12.34
CA VAL A 736 -30.41 21.38 -11.84
C VAL A 736 -29.54 21.83 -13.02
N ALA A 737 -29.69 23.08 -13.43
CA ALA A 737 -29.09 23.57 -14.67
C ALA A 737 -27.57 23.36 -14.72
N PRO A 738 -27.02 22.97 -15.87
CA PRO A 738 -25.58 22.82 -16.04
C PRO A 738 -24.84 24.12 -15.78
N VAL A 739 -23.72 24.05 -15.08
CA VAL A 739 -22.82 25.16 -14.79
C VAL A 739 -21.38 24.77 -15.05
N LEU A 740 -20.54 25.74 -15.38
CA LEU A 740 -19.10 25.52 -15.43
C LEU A 740 -18.58 25.11 -14.04
N ASP A 741 -17.78 24.07 -13.97
CA ASP A 741 -17.14 23.59 -12.76
C ASP A 741 -15.62 23.57 -12.91
N LEU A 742 -14.92 24.10 -11.90
CA LEU A 742 -13.45 24.17 -11.82
C LEU A 742 -12.94 23.41 -10.58
N PHE A 743 -13.83 22.87 -9.77
CA PHE A 743 -13.56 22.32 -8.46
C PHE A 743 -13.79 20.81 -8.46
N ARG A 744 -12.81 20.06 -7.95
CA ARG A 744 -13.00 18.69 -7.46
C ARG A 744 -12.91 18.68 -5.93
N ALA A 745 -13.58 17.77 -5.26
CA ALA A 745 -13.33 17.54 -3.84
C ALA A 745 -11.85 17.15 -3.66
N PRO A 746 -11.11 17.83 -2.77
CA PRO A 746 -9.71 17.53 -2.58
C PRO A 746 -9.49 16.04 -2.24
N ILE A 747 -8.64 15.38 -3.00
CA ILE A 747 -8.07 14.09 -2.64
C ILE A 747 -6.92 14.31 -1.63
N ASP A 748 -6.44 13.27 -0.99
CA ASP A 748 -5.35 13.42 -0.02
C ASP A 748 -4.09 14.03 -0.66
N ASN A 749 -3.80 13.71 -1.92
CA ASN A 749 -2.73 14.33 -2.69
C ASN A 749 -2.97 15.81 -3.05
N ASP A 750 -4.17 16.32 -2.91
CA ASP A 750 -4.50 17.74 -3.13
C ASP A 750 -4.30 18.59 -1.86
N ARG A 751 -4.04 18.00 -0.71
CA ARG A 751 -3.87 18.67 0.58
C ARG A 751 -2.42 19.08 0.79
N ALA A 752 -2.19 20.11 1.62
CA ALA A 752 -0.83 20.53 1.95
C ALA A 752 -0.10 19.46 2.74
N SER A 753 1.14 19.16 2.34
CA SER A 753 2.07 18.30 3.05
C SER A 753 3.37 19.04 3.34
N SER A 754 4.30 18.39 4.04
CA SER A 754 5.65 18.92 4.27
C SER A 754 6.40 19.18 2.95
N LEU A 755 6.10 18.40 1.91
CA LEU A 755 6.74 18.46 0.59
C LEU A 755 5.97 19.35 -0.41
N ALA A 756 4.63 19.45 -0.29
CA ALA A 756 3.75 20.16 -1.21
C ALA A 756 3.06 21.36 -0.55
N ARG A 757 3.76 22.49 -0.45
CA ARG A 757 3.21 23.73 0.16
C ARG A 757 2.10 24.42 -0.64
N ASN A 758 1.90 24.06 -1.92
CA ASN A 758 0.92 24.65 -2.82
C ASN A 758 -0.04 23.59 -3.38
N ALA A 759 -0.57 22.74 -2.51
CA ALA A 759 -1.52 21.72 -2.89
C ALA A 759 -2.73 22.26 -3.62
N ILE A 760 -3.25 21.52 -4.59
CA ILE A 760 -4.35 21.92 -5.48
C ILE A 760 -5.60 22.28 -4.66
N GLY A 761 -5.95 21.45 -3.69
CA GLY A 761 -7.18 21.57 -2.91
C GLY A 761 -7.24 22.81 -2.04
N ASP A 762 -6.22 23.05 -1.23
CA ASP A 762 -6.16 24.21 -0.34
C ASP A 762 -6.13 25.52 -1.11
N ALA A 763 -5.38 25.55 -2.21
CA ALA A 763 -5.31 26.70 -3.09
C ALA A 763 -6.66 26.96 -3.81
N ALA A 764 -7.36 25.90 -4.23
CA ALA A 764 -8.68 25.98 -4.85
C ALA A 764 -9.73 26.52 -3.85
N LEU A 765 -9.73 26.04 -2.61
CA LEU A 765 -10.61 26.53 -1.54
C LEU A 765 -10.32 28.00 -1.18
N ALA A 766 -9.04 28.35 -1.04
CA ALA A 766 -8.62 29.73 -0.79
C ALA A 766 -9.04 30.69 -1.92
N ALA A 767 -8.98 30.21 -3.17
CA ALA A 767 -9.44 30.94 -4.35
C ALA A 767 -10.98 30.98 -4.49
N GLY A 768 -11.74 30.18 -3.71
CA GLY A 768 -13.20 30.13 -3.74
C GLY A 768 -13.76 29.36 -4.96
N LEU A 769 -13.01 28.40 -5.50
CA LEU A 769 -13.44 27.63 -6.66
C LEU A 769 -14.58 26.65 -6.33
N ASP A 770 -14.69 26.25 -5.06
CA ASP A 770 -15.79 25.44 -4.51
C ASP A 770 -17.16 26.16 -4.49
N ARG A 771 -17.19 27.48 -4.73
CA ARG A 771 -18.37 28.35 -4.58
C ARG A 771 -18.45 29.45 -5.64
N LEU A 772 -18.25 29.07 -6.88
CA LEU A 772 -18.33 29.95 -8.02
C LEU A 772 -19.73 30.58 -8.15
N VAL A 773 -19.77 31.85 -8.53
CA VAL A 773 -20.99 32.59 -8.89
C VAL A 773 -21.09 32.65 -10.40
N HIS A 774 -22.16 32.07 -10.95
CA HIS A 774 -22.42 32.03 -12.38
C HIS A 774 -23.44 33.11 -12.74
N THR A 775 -23.10 33.99 -13.69
CA THR A 775 -23.93 35.08 -14.13
C THR A 775 -24.10 35.03 -15.65
N THR A 776 -25.34 34.93 -16.13
CA THR A 776 -25.62 35.09 -17.54
C THR A 776 -25.39 36.54 -17.97
N THR A 777 -24.52 36.77 -18.93
CA THR A 777 -24.22 38.09 -19.47
C THR A 777 -25.00 38.40 -20.75
N SER A 778 -25.32 37.38 -21.55
CA SER A 778 -26.19 37.52 -22.71
C SER A 778 -26.91 36.24 -23.08
N VAL A 779 -28.10 36.36 -23.66
CA VAL A 779 -28.83 35.29 -24.32
C VAL A 779 -29.24 35.80 -25.68
N ARG A 780 -28.85 35.14 -26.76
CA ARG A 780 -29.07 35.59 -28.12
C ARG A 780 -29.68 34.45 -28.94
N ASP A 781 -30.64 34.77 -29.77
CA ASP A 781 -31.15 33.92 -30.83
C ASP A 781 -30.40 34.29 -32.11
N GLU A 782 -29.61 33.34 -32.63
CA GLU A 782 -28.81 33.54 -33.84
C GLU A 782 -29.39 32.72 -35.02
N GLY A 783 -30.69 32.49 -35.02
CA GLY A 783 -31.44 31.84 -36.07
C GLY A 783 -31.66 30.37 -35.83
N ASP A 784 -30.66 29.53 -36.00
CA ASP A 784 -30.69 28.08 -35.71
C ASP A 784 -30.00 27.74 -34.37
N GLU A 785 -29.40 28.76 -33.75
CA GLU A 785 -28.66 28.61 -32.48
C GLU A 785 -29.22 29.49 -31.36
N LEU A 786 -29.30 28.93 -30.16
CA LEU A 786 -29.43 29.67 -28.90
C LEU A 786 -28.05 29.83 -28.27
N VAL A 787 -27.50 31.06 -28.32
CA VAL A 787 -26.18 31.38 -27.76
C VAL A 787 -26.34 32.03 -26.39
N VAL A 788 -25.78 31.37 -25.38
CA VAL A 788 -25.77 31.84 -23.99
C VAL A 788 -24.35 32.12 -23.56
N VAL A 789 -24.09 33.33 -23.03
CA VAL A 789 -22.77 33.63 -22.48
C VAL A 789 -22.88 33.80 -20.98
N THR A 790 -22.08 33.07 -20.24
CA THR A 790 -22.02 33.16 -18.78
C THR A 790 -20.63 33.59 -18.32
N ARG A 791 -20.58 34.26 -17.20
CA ARG A 791 -19.36 34.57 -16.47
C ARG A 791 -19.36 33.81 -15.15
N SER A 792 -18.31 33.04 -14.88
CA SER A 792 -18.12 32.30 -13.63
C SER A 792 -16.91 32.84 -12.87
N ALA A 793 -17.08 33.19 -11.60
CA ALA A 793 -16.02 33.72 -10.75
C ALA A 793 -16.34 33.48 -9.26
N ALA A 794 -15.33 33.39 -8.42
CA ALA A 794 -15.52 33.51 -6.98
C ALA A 794 -15.90 34.92 -6.59
N ALA A 795 -16.66 35.09 -5.51
CA ALA A 795 -17.28 36.38 -5.16
C ALA A 795 -16.30 37.55 -4.98
N ALA A 796 -15.09 37.30 -4.54
CA ALA A 796 -14.06 38.35 -4.31
C ALA A 796 -12.90 38.29 -5.32
N ALA A 797 -13.00 37.48 -6.35
CA ALA A 797 -11.91 37.23 -7.30
C ALA A 797 -11.88 38.30 -8.41
N ARG A 798 -10.65 38.59 -8.89
CA ARG A 798 -10.43 39.45 -10.07
C ARG A 798 -10.34 38.61 -11.35
N ASN A 799 -10.07 37.32 -11.25
CA ASN A 799 -10.08 36.34 -12.34
C ASN A 799 -11.50 35.79 -12.56
N SER A 800 -11.77 35.33 -13.73
CA SER A 800 -13.06 34.70 -14.07
C SER A 800 -12.92 33.84 -15.32
N MET A 801 -13.85 32.94 -15.52
CA MET A 801 -14.05 32.23 -16.78
C MET A 801 -15.26 32.82 -17.51
N THR A 802 -15.15 33.05 -18.81
CA THR A 802 -16.27 33.28 -19.71
C THR A 802 -16.61 32.00 -20.42
N THR A 803 -17.86 31.56 -20.34
CA THR A 803 -18.30 30.35 -21.04
C THR A 803 -19.35 30.73 -22.07
N THR A 804 -19.13 30.34 -23.32
CA THR A 804 -20.09 30.46 -24.41
C THR A 804 -20.71 29.09 -24.65
N TRP A 805 -22.03 29.03 -24.56
CA TRP A 805 -22.85 27.85 -24.78
C TRP A 805 -23.65 28.06 -26.07
N SER A 806 -23.33 27.34 -27.15
CA SER A 806 -24.03 27.40 -28.41
C SER A 806 -24.88 26.14 -28.59
N TRP A 807 -26.20 26.28 -28.55
CA TRP A 807 -27.14 25.19 -28.58
C TRP A 807 -27.86 25.15 -29.92
N ARG A 808 -27.85 24.00 -30.63
CA ARG A 808 -28.58 23.77 -31.89
C ARG A 808 -29.46 22.53 -31.79
N ALA A 809 -30.66 22.60 -32.30
CA ALA A 809 -31.48 21.40 -32.49
C ALA A 809 -30.93 20.56 -33.65
N ILE A 810 -30.89 19.26 -33.46
CA ILE A 810 -30.42 18.30 -34.45
C ILE A 810 -31.37 17.12 -34.54
N GLN A 811 -31.29 16.40 -35.67
CA GLN A 811 -31.89 15.09 -35.82
C GLN A 811 -30.77 14.04 -35.73
N THR A 812 -30.91 13.13 -34.78
CA THR A 812 -29.93 12.03 -34.58
C THR A 812 -30.13 10.96 -35.67
N ASN A 813 -29.16 10.07 -35.80
CA ASN A 813 -29.16 9.04 -36.85
C ASN A 813 -30.34 8.06 -36.75
N ASP A 814 -30.92 7.88 -35.55
CA ASP A 814 -32.12 7.08 -35.30
C ASP A 814 -33.43 7.83 -35.56
N GLY A 815 -33.32 9.11 -35.97
CA GLY A 815 -34.47 9.96 -36.32
C GLY A 815 -35.10 10.68 -35.11
N SER A 816 -34.56 10.53 -33.91
CA SER A 816 -35.01 11.30 -32.73
C SER A 816 -34.51 12.75 -32.76
N GLU A 817 -35.24 13.66 -32.09
CA GLU A 817 -34.72 15.03 -31.87
C GLU A 817 -33.77 15.07 -30.70
N GLY A 818 -32.68 15.82 -30.88
CA GLY A 818 -31.67 16.09 -29.85
C GLY A 818 -31.19 17.55 -29.91
N VAL A 819 -30.24 17.87 -29.08
CA VAL A 819 -29.52 19.15 -29.12
C VAL A 819 -28.04 18.93 -29.19
N HIS A 820 -27.40 19.70 -30.03
CA HIS A 820 -25.94 19.78 -30.07
C HIS A 820 -25.49 21.00 -29.25
N LEU A 821 -24.48 20.81 -28.45
CA LEU A 821 -23.83 21.84 -27.60
C LEU A 821 -22.39 22.01 -28.04
N ASP A 822 -22.04 23.19 -28.48
CA ASP A 822 -20.64 23.63 -28.52
C ASP A 822 -20.38 24.54 -27.33
N LEU A 823 -19.45 24.16 -26.49
CA LEU A 823 -19.01 24.88 -25.29
C LEU A 823 -17.60 25.41 -25.50
N HIS A 824 -17.44 26.72 -25.30
CA HIS A 824 -16.12 27.35 -25.31
C HIS A 824 -15.89 28.06 -23.97
N VAL A 825 -14.76 27.80 -23.31
CA VAL A 825 -14.36 28.37 -22.03
C VAL A 825 -13.11 29.19 -22.18
N ASP A 826 -13.17 30.48 -21.82
CA ASP A 826 -12.05 31.42 -21.86
C ASP A 826 -11.68 31.90 -20.44
N PRO A 827 -10.45 31.73 -19.99
CA PRO A 827 -9.96 32.30 -18.73
C PRO A 827 -9.60 33.77 -18.87
N HIS A 828 -9.97 34.58 -17.87
CA HIS A 828 -9.62 36.00 -17.76
C HIS A 828 -8.92 36.30 -16.46
N GLY A 829 -7.90 37.17 -16.50
CA GLY A 829 -7.12 37.55 -15.33
C GLY A 829 -5.99 36.59 -15.01
N TYR A 830 -5.39 36.76 -13.85
CA TYR A 830 -4.27 35.89 -13.39
C TYR A 830 -4.79 34.73 -12.54
N TRP A 831 -4.40 33.52 -12.88
CA TRP A 831 -4.75 32.29 -12.19
C TRP A 831 -3.49 31.69 -11.54
N PRO A 832 -3.30 31.91 -10.23
CA PRO A 832 -2.08 31.46 -9.55
C PRO A 832 -2.09 30.00 -9.14
N THR A 833 -3.26 29.31 -9.25
CA THR A 833 -3.47 27.96 -8.76
C THR A 833 -3.71 26.97 -9.88
N MET A 834 -3.35 25.72 -9.65
CA MET A 834 -3.87 24.61 -10.45
C MET A 834 -5.37 24.45 -10.21
N LEU A 835 -6.07 23.91 -11.20
CA LEU A 835 -7.50 23.63 -11.17
C LEU A 835 -7.75 22.14 -10.97
N GLY A 836 -8.85 21.78 -10.31
CA GLY A 836 -9.27 20.39 -10.18
C GLY A 836 -9.85 19.83 -11.47
N ARG A 837 -10.55 20.70 -12.27
CA ARG A 837 -11.14 20.36 -13.57
C ARG A 837 -11.45 21.63 -14.37
N ILE A 838 -11.73 21.45 -15.65
CA ILE A 838 -12.48 22.40 -16.47
C ILE A 838 -13.59 21.59 -17.14
N GLY A 839 -14.81 21.73 -16.65
CA GLY A 839 -15.93 20.90 -17.05
C GLY A 839 -17.29 21.50 -16.71
N VAL A 840 -18.32 20.67 -16.78
CA VAL A 840 -19.71 21.02 -16.53
C VAL A 840 -20.29 20.07 -15.50
N THR A 841 -20.95 20.62 -14.47
CA THR A 841 -21.74 19.85 -13.52
C THR A 841 -23.23 20.10 -13.71
N ILE A 842 -24.02 19.00 -13.75
CA ILE A 842 -25.49 19.02 -13.93
C ILE A 842 -26.14 18.08 -12.90
N GLY A 843 -27.25 18.52 -12.30
CA GLY A 843 -28.07 17.64 -11.45
C GLY A 843 -29.21 17.02 -12.24
N LEU A 844 -29.25 15.70 -12.27
CA LEU A 844 -30.23 14.86 -12.92
C LEU A 844 -31.27 14.33 -11.91
N PRO A 845 -32.44 13.81 -12.36
CA PRO A 845 -33.36 13.14 -11.46
C PRO A 845 -32.69 12.01 -10.66
N ALA A 846 -32.99 11.92 -9.37
CA ALA A 846 -32.35 10.93 -8.48
C ALA A 846 -32.62 9.48 -8.89
N GLU A 847 -33.69 9.21 -9.61
CA GLU A 847 -34.05 7.91 -10.16
C GLU A 847 -33.28 7.53 -11.43
N TRP A 848 -32.46 8.44 -11.98
CA TRP A 848 -31.56 8.10 -13.10
C TRP A 848 -30.23 7.56 -12.54
N THR A 849 -30.22 6.27 -12.25
CA THR A 849 -29.13 5.60 -11.59
C THR A 849 -28.37 4.61 -12.47
N THR A 850 -28.97 4.18 -13.60
CA THR A 850 -28.33 3.23 -14.50
C THR A 850 -27.47 3.97 -15.51
N VAL A 851 -26.21 3.61 -15.57
CA VAL A 851 -25.17 4.24 -16.41
C VAL A 851 -24.62 3.22 -17.39
N SER A 852 -24.49 3.62 -18.66
CA SER A 852 -23.75 2.88 -19.69
C SER A 852 -22.85 3.83 -20.44
N TRP A 853 -21.60 3.44 -20.69
CA TRP A 853 -20.69 4.27 -21.48
C TRP A 853 -19.80 3.43 -22.39
N PHE A 854 -19.39 4.03 -23.52
CA PHE A 854 -18.28 3.53 -24.33
C PHE A 854 -17.09 4.46 -24.13
N GLY A 855 -16.01 3.92 -23.59
CA GLY A 855 -14.80 4.67 -23.17
C GLY A 855 -13.86 3.79 -22.36
N LEU A 856 -12.95 4.42 -21.64
CA LEU A 856 -12.08 3.74 -20.68
C LEU A 856 -12.86 3.30 -19.43
N GLY A 857 -12.57 2.09 -18.94
CA GLY A 857 -13.23 1.49 -17.78
C GLY A 857 -12.80 0.04 -17.52
N PRO A 858 -13.54 -0.70 -16.68
CA PRO A 858 -14.67 -0.27 -15.86
C PRO A 858 -14.23 0.60 -14.67
N THR A 859 -12.95 0.45 -14.26
CA THR A 859 -12.38 1.16 -13.10
C THR A 859 -12.26 2.66 -13.35
N GLU A 860 -12.28 3.46 -12.29
CA GLU A 860 -11.96 4.88 -12.39
C GLU A 860 -10.54 5.08 -12.89
N ASN A 861 -10.33 6.18 -13.59
CA ASN A 861 -9.05 6.50 -14.21
C ASN A 861 -8.90 8.01 -14.38
N TYR A 862 -7.64 8.49 -14.29
CA TYR A 862 -7.26 9.90 -14.30
C TYR A 862 -6.13 10.12 -15.31
N PRO A 863 -5.77 11.37 -15.68
CA PRO A 863 -4.75 11.62 -16.70
C PRO A 863 -3.39 10.95 -16.47
N ASP A 864 -3.03 10.72 -15.23
CA ASP A 864 -1.79 10.10 -14.77
C ASP A 864 -1.96 8.71 -14.12
N SER A 865 -3.16 8.10 -14.30
CA SER A 865 -3.51 6.77 -13.77
C SER A 865 -4.61 6.16 -14.63
N GLN A 866 -4.26 5.58 -15.78
CA GLN A 866 -5.24 5.10 -16.77
C GLN A 866 -4.89 3.75 -17.42
N HIS A 867 -3.74 3.16 -17.10
CA HIS A 867 -3.27 1.93 -17.75
C HIS A 867 -4.05 0.69 -17.30
N ALA A 868 -4.68 0.73 -16.11
CA ALA A 868 -5.58 -0.32 -15.65
C ALA A 868 -6.92 -0.32 -16.40
N ALA A 869 -7.34 0.81 -16.94
CA ALA A 869 -8.58 0.94 -17.66
C ALA A 869 -8.41 0.47 -19.11
N ILE A 870 -9.42 -0.23 -19.64
CA ILE A 870 -9.44 -0.68 -21.01
C ILE A 870 -10.62 -0.07 -21.79
N TRP A 871 -10.44 0.09 -23.08
CA TRP A 871 -11.49 0.54 -23.99
C TRP A 871 -12.61 -0.50 -24.11
N GLY A 872 -13.85 -0.06 -24.04
CA GLY A 872 -15.00 -0.94 -24.21
C GLY A 872 -16.32 -0.28 -23.86
N ARG A 873 -17.39 -1.07 -23.92
CA ARG A 873 -18.71 -0.70 -23.42
C ARG A 873 -18.89 -1.25 -22.00
N TRP A 874 -19.29 -0.37 -21.12
CA TRP A 874 -19.44 -0.64 -19.69
C TRP A 874 -20.84 -0.26 -19.20
N ASN A 875 -21.30 -0.93 -18.16
CA ASN A 875 -22.57 -0.66 -17.51
C ASN A 875 -22.39 -0.74 -15.98
N GLY A 876 -23.16 0.03 -15.24
CA GLY A 876 -23.19 -0.01 -13.77
C GLY A 876 -24.28 0.89 -13.20
N GLU A 877 -24.52 0.76 -11.91
CA GLU A 877 -25.33 1.72 -11.18
C GLU A 877 -24.45 2.84 -10.64
N VAL A 878 -25.01 4.03 -10.46
CA VAL A 878 -24.27 5.22 -9.97
C VAL A 878 -23.54 4.92 -8.65
N ASP A 879 -24.14 4.14 -7.76
CA ASP A 879 -23.52 3.77 -6.49
C ASP A 879 -22.30 2.84 -6.68
N ASP A 880 -22.34 1.93 -7.67
CA ASP A 880 -21.26 1.01 -8.00
C ASP A 880 -20.06 1.70 -8.68
N LEU A 881 -20.25 2.93 -9.14
CA LEU A 881 -19.17 3.72 -9.74
C LEU A 881 -18.28 4.42 -8.72
N GLN A 882 -18.62 4.36 -7.43
CA GLN A 882 -17.89 5.01 -6.35
C GLN A 882 -16.82 4.08 -5.77
N THR A 883 -15.64 4.63 -5.46
CA THR A 883 -14.64 3.95 -4.64
C THR A 883 -14.79 4.42 -3.20
N PRO A 884 -15.05 3.51 -2.23
CA PRO A 884 -15.35 3.88 -0.85
C PRO A 884 -14.06 4.14 -0.04
N TYR A 885 -13.26 5.11 -0.45
CA TYR A 885 -12.08 5.54 0.33
C TYR A 885 -12.47 5.81 1.78
N VAL A 886 -11.62 5.43 2.73
CA VAL A 886 -11.91 5.53 4.17
C VAL A 886 -12.31 6.95 4.55
N MET A 887 -11.55 7.95 4.09
CA MET A 887 -11.95 9.35 4.11
C MET A 887 -12.52 9.74 2.74
N PRO A 888 -13.81 10.15 2.65
CA PRO A 888 -14.44 10.53 1.39
C PRO A 888 -13.69 11.64 0.67
N GLN A 889 -13.50 11.47 -0.62
CA GLN A 889 -12.77 12.39 -1.48
C GLN A 889 -13.23 12.23 -2.93
N GLU A 890 -12.73 13.04 -3.85
CA GLU A 890 -13.02 12.90 -5.28
C GLU A 890 -12.69 11.49 -5.75
N ASN A 891 -13.62 10.86 -6.48
CA ASN A 891 -13.47 9.51 -7.03
C ASN A 891 -14.39 9.30 -8.23
N GLY A 892 -14.28 8.16 -8.90
CA GLY A 892 -15.26 7.72 -9.89
C GLY A 892 -15.13 8.36 -11.27
N LEU A 893 -14.04 9.03 -11.60
CA LEU A 893 -13.82 9.59 -12.93
C LEU A 893 -13.52 8.48 -13.95
N ARG A 894 -14.12 8.59 -15.17
CA ARG A 894 -13.83 7.73 -16.33
C ARG A 894 -13.55 8.59 -17.53
N GLN A 895 -12.45 8.33 -18.22
CA GLN A 895 -11.96 9.12 -19.35
C GLN A 895 -12.31 8.51 -20.71
N GLY A 896 -12.08 9.27 -21.75
CA GLY A 896 -12.20 8.80 -23.14
C GLY A 896 -13.63 8.48 -23.55
N VAL A 897 -14.62 9.21 -23.07
CA VAL A 897 -16.04 8.89 -23.26
C VAL A 897 -16.53 9.33 -24.63
N HIS A 898 -16.80 8.35 -25.48
CA HIS A 898 -17.46 8.58 -26.77
C HIS A 898 -18.97 8.71 -26.64
N GLU A 899 -19.56 7.89 -25.80
CA GLU A 899 -20.99 7.85 -25.53
C GLU A 899 -21.22 7.54 -24.06
N LEU A 900 -22.13 8.26 -23.47
CA LEU A 900 -22.61 8.06 -22.12
C LEU A 900 -24.14 8.05 -22.14
N THR A 901 -24.72 7.09 -21.46
CA THR A 901 -26.15 7.00 -21.19
C THR A 901 -26.39 6.96 -19.72
N ILE A 902 -27.27 7.82 -19.21
CA ILE A 902 -27.74 7.80 -17.85
C ILE A 902 -29.26 7.82 -17.82
N SER A 903 -29.88 6.87 -17.14
CA SER A 903 -31.32 6.62 -17.27
C SER A 903 -31.94 6.03 -16.02
N GLY A 904 -33.27 6.07 -15.98
CA GLY A 904 -34.12 5.45 -14.98
C GLY A 904 -35.45 5.02 -15.59
N SER A 905 -36.41 4.66 -14.72
CA SER A 905 -37.73 4.12 -15.18
C SER A 905 -38.60 5.11 -15.98
N ASN A 906 -38.29 6.41 -15.93
CA ASN A 906 -39.11 7.49 -16.54
C ASN A 906 -38.35 8.27 -17.62
N GLY A 907 -37.29 7.73 -18.19
CA GLY A 907 -36.49 8.32 -19.24
C GLY A 907 -35.02 8.41 -18.94
N GLY A 908 -34.27 9.13 -19.75
CA GLY A 908 -32.85 9.25 -19.63
C GLY A 908 -32.24 10.26 -20.58
N LEU A 909 -30.94 10.38 -20.48
CA LEU A 909 -30.09 11.24 -21.28
C LEU A 909 -28.99 10.40 -21.93
N ARG A 910 -28.87 10.48 -23.25
CA ARG A 910 -27.69 9.99 -23.98
C ARG A 910 -26.86 11.19 -24.38
N ILE A 911 -25.56 11.10 -24.12
CA ILE A 911 -24.55 12.11 -24.47
C ILE A 911 -23.57 11.43 -25.42
N THR A 912 -23.31 12.05 -26.57
CA THR A 912 -22.31 11.58 -27.53
C THR A 912 -21.29 12.70 -27.71
N ALA A 913 -20.01 12.38 -27.61
CA ALA A 913 -18.94 13.35 -27.80
C ALA A 913 -18.58 13.54 -29.28
N ASP A 914 -18.24 14.76 -29.65
CA ASP A 914 -17.82 15.13 -30.98
C ASP A 914 -16.44 15.77 -30.96
N GLY A 915 -15.44 15.11 -31.54
CA GLY A 915 -14.05 15.61 -31.64
C GLY A 915 -13.19 15.28 -30.44
N SER A 916 -13.37 15.93 -29.30
CA SER A 916 -12.71 15.61 -28.03
C SER A 916 -13.61 14.78 -27.15
N TRP A 917 -13.02 13.81 -26.44
CA TRP A 917 -13.76 12.95 -25.54
C TRP A 917 -13.64 13.42 -24.11
N PRO A 918 -14.74 13.78 -23.42
CA PRO A 918 -14.71 14.18 -22.03
C PRO A 918 -14.44 12.99 -21.12
N ALA A 919 -14.10 13.31 -19.88
CA ALA A 919 -14.28 12.40 -18.77
C ALA A 919 -15.63 12.63 -18.09
N PHE A 920 -16.16 11.63 -17.39
CA PHE A 920 -17.36 11.78 -16.57
C PHE A 920 -17.19 11.17 -15.18
N ALA A 921 -17.94 11.73 -14.22
CA ALA A 921 -18.26 11.07 -12.95
C ALA A 921 -19.75 11.26 -12.65
N ALA A 922 -20.39 10.24 -12.09
CA ALA A 922 -21.80 10.30 -11.67
C ALA A 922 -21.92 9.86 -10.22
N ARG A 923 -22.66 10.66 -9.40
CA ARG A 923 -22.72 10.46 -7.93
C ARG A 923 -24.09 10.86 -7.37
N PRO A 924 -24.54 10.27 -6.24
CA PRO A 924 -25.73 10.71 -5.54
C PRO A 924 -25.50 11.94 -4.63
N TRP A 925 -24.32 12.52 -4.64
CA TRP A 925 -23.91 13.69 -3.85
C TRP A 925 -22.98 14.63 -4.63
N THR A 926 -22.87 15.87 -4.15
CA THR A 926 -21.99 16.89 -4.74
C THR A 926 -20.54 16.75 -4.28
N SER A 927 -19.60 17.41 -4.99
CA SER A 927 -18.20 17.55 -4.54
C SER A 927 -18.09 18.28 -3.19
N GLN A 928 -19.03 19.18 -2.86
CA GLN A 928 -19.08 19.84 -1.55
C GLN A 928 -19.49 18.88 -0.43
N ALA A 929 -20.34 17.88 -0.71
CA ALA A 929 -20.65 16.82 0.26
C ALA A 929 -19.43 15.95 0.54
N LEU A 930 -18.67 15.59 -0.48
CA LEU A 930 -17.38 14.87 -0.32
C LEU A 930 -16.37 15.68 0.51
N LEU A 931 -16.25 16.98 0.25
CA LEU A 931 -15.36 17.89 0.99
C LEU A 931 -15.64 17.91 2.51
N THR A 932 -16.90 17.78 2.91
CA THR A 932 -17.34 17.95 4.30
C THR A 932 -17.54 16.62 5.04
N ALA A 933 -17.62 15.51 4.34
CA ALA A 933 -17.76 14.21 4.95
C ALA A 933 -16.40 13.73 5.52
N ALA A 934 -16.38 13.38 6.80
CA ALA A 934 -15.23 12.75 7.43
C ALA A 934 -15.18 11.25 7.14
N HIS A 935 -16.33 10.61 6.98
CA HIS A 935 -16.46 9.17 6.78
C HIS A 935 -17.51 8.84 5.71
N THR A 936 -17.43 7.64 5.17
CA THR A 936 -18.41 7.16 4.17
C THR A 936 -19.85 7.18 4.68
N TRP A 937 -20.09 6.95 5.96
CA TRP A 937 -21.44 7.02 6.56
C TRP A 937 -22.00 8.45 6.72
N ASP A 938 -21.19 9.47 6.53
CA ASP A 938 -21.63 10.90 6.55
C ASP A 938 -22.21 11.32 5.19
N LEU A 939 -21.88 10.60 4.12
CA LEU A 939 -22.39 10.85 2.78
C LEU A 939 -23.86 10.48 2.69
N LYS A 940 -24.68 11.41 2.20
CA LYS A 940 -26.11 11.22 2.02
C LYS A 940 -26.53 11.75 0.66
N PRO A 941 -27.35 10.98 -0.09
CA PRO A 941 -27.97 11.48 -1.30
C PRO A 941 -28.80 12.73 -1.04
N ASP A 942 -28.69 13.72 -1.92
CA ASP A 942 -29.40 15.00 -1.77
C ASP A 942 -30.67 15.13 -2.64
N GLY A 943 -31.09 14.05 -3.28
CA GLY A 943 -32.28 14.00 -4.14
C GLY A 943 -31.97 14.23 -5.62
N HIS A 944 -30.70 14.17 -6.03
CA HIS A 944 -30.26 14.27 -7.42
C HIS A 944 -29.18 13.21 -7.70
N THR A 945 -29.05 12.86 -8.98
CA THR A 945 -27.83 12.25 -9.51
C THR A 945 -27.00 13.36 -10.14
N TRP A 946 -25.83 13.61 -9.58
CA TRP A 946 -24.90 14.63 -10.07
C TRP A 946 -23.97 14.02 -11.11
N LEU A 947 -24.02 14.60 -12.31
CA LEU A 947 -23.15 14.24 -13.42
C LEU A 947 -22.16 15.37 -13.67
N THR A 948 -20.87 15.05 -13.67
CA THR A 948 -19.81 15.92 -14.19
C THR A 948 -19.33 15.44 -15.53
N LEU A 949 -19.04 16.37 -16.43
CA LEU A 949 -18.47 16.15 -17.76
C LEU A 949 -17.25 17.05 -17.87
N ASP A 950 -16.07 16.48 -17.71
CA ASP A 950 -14.81 17.21 -17.69
C ASP A 950 -14.18 17.21 -19.08
N ALA A 951 -13.97 18.38 -19.65
CA ALA A 951 -13.18 18.51 -20.87
C ALA A 951 -11.69 18.27 -20.57
N VAL A 952 -11.24 18.69 -19.37
CA VAL A 952 -9.91 18.41 -18.83
C VAL A 952 -10.00 18.21 -17.33
N SER A 953 -9.32 17.20 -16.80
CA SER A 953 -9.24 16.87 -15.38
C SER A 953 -7.81 16.97 -14.86
N ALA A 954 -7.66 17.25 -13.57
CA ALA A 954 -6.36 17.24 -12.90
C ALA A 954 -5.84 15.82 -12.66
N PRO A 955 -4.52 15.63 -12.57
CA PRO A 955 -3.89 14.37 -12.20
C PRO A 955 -4.18 14.01 -10.73
N LEU A 956 -3.85 12.79 -10.34
CA LEU A 956 -3.86 12.34 -8.94
C LEU A 956 -2.56 12.74 -8.22
N GLY A 957 -1.39 12.46 -8.82
CA GLY A 957 -0.10 12.65 -8.18
C GLY A 957 0.12 11.73 -6.97
N SER A 958 1.13 12.06 -6.16
CA SER A 958 1.49 11.36 -4.92
C SER A 958 1.92 12.33 -3.81
N THR A 959 1.38 13.54 -3.83
CA THR A 959 1.84 14.69 -3.01
C THR A 959 1.45 14.61 -1.54
N SER A 960 0.68 13.62 -1.11
CA SER A 960 0.46 13.38 0.33
C SER A 960 1.76 13.16 1.09
N CYS A 961 2.76 12.52 0.46
CA CYS A 961 4.13 12.44 0.94
C CYS A 961 5.19 12.52 -0.18
N GLY A 962 4.78 12.47 -1.44
CA GLY A 962 5.66 12.47 -2.63
C GLY A 962 5.80 13.83 -3.30
N PRO A 963 6.48 13.88 -4.46
CA PRO A 963 6.67 15.11 -5.24
C PRO A 963 5.38 15.57 -5.91
N MET A 964 5.39 16.82 -6.33
CA MET A 964 4.34 17.38 -7.19
C MET A 964 4.29 16.63 -8.54
N PRO A 965 3.08 16.46 -9.13
CA PRO A 965 2.95 15.88 -10.46
C PRO A 965 3.87 16.54 -11.48
N ILE A 966 4.32 15.77 -12.48
CA ILE A 966 5.16 16.31 -13.56
C ILE A 966 4.44 17.47 -14.28
N MET A 967 5.21 18.42 -14.79
CA MET A 967 4.66 19.68 -15.31
C MET A 967 3.62 19.48 -16.44
N SER A 968 3.79 18.46 -17.27
CA SER A 968 2.87 18.13 -18.37
C SER A 968 1.48 17.68 -17.91
N HIS A 969 1.35 17.12 -16.70
CA HIS A 969 0.07 16.68 -16.16
C HIS A 969 -0.67 17.78 -15.37
N ARG A 970 0.02 18.84 -14.94
CA ARG A 970 -0.58 19.90 -14.13
C ARG A 970 -1.62 20.69 -14.91
N LEU A 971 -2.84 20.78 -14.38
CA LEU A 971 -3.92 21.55 -14.99
C LEU A 971 -3.89 23.01 -14.53
N TYR A 972 -3.66 23.91 -15.45
CA TYR A 972 -3.78 25.35 -15.26
C TYR A 972 -4.94 25.91 -16.08
N ALA A 973 -5.40 27.13 -15.74
CA ALA A 973 -6.44 27.81 -16.47
C ALA A 973 -6.01 28.05 -17.93
N GLN A 974 -6.75 27.48 -18.86
CA GLN A 974 -6.52 27.56 -20.30
C GLN A 974 -7.85 27.59 -21.06
N PRO A 975 -7.91 28.09 -22.30
CA PRO A 975 -9.07 27.94 -23.15
C PRO A 975 -9.36 26.45 -23.42
N VAL A 976 -10.64 26.08 -23.36
CA VAL A 976 -11.09 24.71 -23.58
C VAL A 976 -12.37 24.70 -24.43
N ASP A 977 -12.42 23.76 -25.36
CA ASP A 977 -13.60 23.48 -26.17
C ASP A 977 -14.17 22.10 -25.82
N LEU A 978 -15.50 21.98 -25.77
CA LEU A 978 -16.21 20.73 -25.59
C LEU A 978 -17.44 20.70 -26.49
N SER A 979 -17.53 19.67 -27.33
CA SER A 979 -18.63 19.51 -28.29
C SER A 979 -19.40 18.22 -28.00
N LEU A 980 -20.69 18.33 -27.73
CA LEU A 980 -21.53 17.23 -27.26
C LEU A 980 -22.89 17.21 -27.99
N THR A 981 -23.40 16.04 -28.25
CA THR A 981 -24.76 15.82 -28.65
C THR A 981 -25.57 15.16 -27.55
N LEU A 982 -26.69 15.75 -27.19
CA LEU A 982 -27.63 15.28 -26.19
C LEU A 982 -28.89 14.77 -26.87
N SER A 983 -29.36 13.56 -26.56
CA SER A 983 -30.62 12.99 -27.06
C SER A 983 -31.42 12.30 -25.95
N LEU A 984 -32.74 12.19 -26.15
CA LEU A 984 -33.62 11.45 -25.22
C LEU A 984 -33.42 9.95 -25.37
N ILE A 985 -33.68 9.22 -24.25
CA ILE A 985 -33.78 7.75 -24.24
C ILE A 985 -35.19 7.37 -23.90
#